data_c874245e4d732f8fb12d23baea77d980
#
_entry.id   c874245e4d732f8fb12d23baea77d980
#
_cell.length_a   1.000
_cell.length_b   1.000
_cell.length_c   1.000
_cell.angle_alpha   90.00
_cell.angle_beta   90.00
_cell.angle_gamma   90.00
#
_symmetry.space_group_name_H-M   'P 1'
#
loop_
_entity.id
_entity.type
_entity.pdbx_description
1 polymer ?
#
loop_
_entity_poly.entity_id
_entity_poly.type
_entity_poly.pdbx_seq_one_letter_code
_entity_poly.pdbx_strand_id
1 'polypeptide(L)'
;MSGQTPLPPTPTTLPLLPLRDVVVFPHMVIPLFVGRPKSIKALEAAMEVERRIMLVAQKAAAKDEPTADDMFEMGCVASILQMLKLPDGTVKVLVEGVQRAQVLSVEDGESHFTASVHPLEATQELAGTDTAELEALRRAVMQQFDQYVKLNKKIPSEILTSISSIDDAGRLADTIAAHLPLKLESKQEVLGLEQVARRLENLFAQLEREVDILNVDKKIRGRVKRQMEKNQRDFYLNEQVKAIQKELGEGEEGADIEEVEKKIKLAKMPAEARKKADAELKKLKLMSPMSAEASVVRNYIDVLTGLPWSKKTKIKHDLGLAEGVLNEDHFGLEKVKDRILEYLAVQQRVDKVKAPILCLVGPPGVGKTSLGQSIAKATGRKYVRMALGGMRDEAEIRGHRRTYIGAMPGKVLQSLTKVGTRNPLFLLDEIDKLGTDFRGDPSSALLEVLDPEQNHTFGDHYVEVDFDLSDVMFVATSNSMNIPPALLDRMEVIRLSGYTEDEKTNIAVKYLLPKQMKNNGVKDAEMQVAEAAVRDIVRYYTREAGVRSLELELSKICRKVVKGLLLKKLQAPVQVTADNLPDFLGVRKYTYGRAEGQNQVGQVVGLAWTEVGGDLLTIEAALMPGKGVITRTGSLGDVMKESVEAARTVVRSRSRMLGIKDEMFEKRDIHIHVPDGATPKDGPSAGAAMTTALVSALTGIPVRGDVAMTGEITLRGEVTAIGGLKEKLLAALRGGIKTVIIPEENVKDLAEIPDNVKSDLQIVPVKWIDKVLEIALERTTVPLTDEEVAAAVAAATGAAAQVTGSVKH
;
A
#
# COMPACT_ATOMS: atom_id res chain seq x y z
N MET A 1 2.85 14.05 38.90
CA MET A 1 3.02 15.50 38.67
C MET A 1 4.51 15.80 38.68
N SER A 2 5.17 15.72 37.52
CA SER A 2 6.54 16.19 37.35
C SER A 2 6.50 17.70 37.16
N GLY A 3 6.88 18.47 38.21
CA GLY A 3 7.03 19.92 38.13
C GLY A 3 8.13 20.29 37.13
N GLN A 4 7.72 20.66 35.92
CA GLN A 4 8.64 21.22 34.96
C GLN A 4 8.94 22.65 35.38
N THR A 5 10.19 22.94 35.61
CA THR A 5 10.65 24.28 35.96
C THR A 5 10.48 25.21 34.74
N PRO A 6 9.88 26.40 34.86
CA PRO A 6 9.83 27.40 33.76
C PRO A 6 11.24 27.73 33.27
N LEU A 7 11.36 28.18 32.02
CA LEU A 7 12.61 28.69 31.47
C LEU A 7 13.01 29.98 32.17
N PRO A 8 14.30 30.30 32.28
CA PRO A 8 14.77 31.56 32.83
C PRO A 8 14.34 32.75 31.95
N PRO A 9 14.13 33.94 32.48
CA PRO A 9 13.63 35.11 31.75
C PRO A 9 14.65 35.72 30.75
N THR A 10 15.78 35.07 30.57
CA THR A 10 16.81 35.49 29.60
C THR A 10 16.57 34.80 28.27
N PRO A 11 16.95 35.41 27.12
CA PRO A 11 16.85 34.79 25.83
C PRO A 11 17.53 33.40 25.79
N THR A 12 16.80 32.39 25.34
CA THR A 12 17.29 31.02 25.32
C THR A 12 17.17 30.48 23.86
N THR A 13 18.21 29.80 23.41
CA THR A 13 18.17 29.18 22.08
C THR A 13 17.63 27.76 22.17
N LEU A 14 16.57 27.46 21.37
CA LEU A 14 15.91 26.17 21.33
C LEU A 14 15.77 25.67 19.88
N PRO A 15 15.80 24.34 19.65
CA PRO A 15 15.37 23.78 18.38
C PRO A 15 13.93 24.20 18.07
N LEU A 16 13.62 24.54 16.81
CA LEU A 16 12.32 25.03 16.40
C LEU A 16 11.64 24.04 15.45
N LEU A 17 10.36 23.79 15.72
CA LEU A 17 9.50 22.94 14.90
C LEU A 17 8.34 23.78 14.30
N PRO A 18 8.33 24.05 12.99
CA PRO A 18 7.23 24.75 12.33
C PRO A 18 6.03 23.83 12.14
N LEU A 19 4.85 24.28 12.61
CA LEU A 19 3.57 23.56 12.53
C LEU A 19 2.72 24.13 11.38
N ARG A 20 2.09 23.26 10.58
CA ARG A 20 1.34 23.68 9.37
C ARG A 20 -0.03 24.30 9.70
N ASP A 21 -0.79 23.63 10.53
CA ASP A 21 -2.24 23.87 10.73
C ASP A 21 -2.67 23.81 12.21
N VAL A 22 -1.71 23.78 13.11
CA VAL A 22 -1.96 23.66 14.55
C VAL A 22 -1.26 24.75 15.32
N VAL A 23 -1.99 25.36 16.26
CA VAL A 23 -1.44 26.24 17.30
C VAL A 23 -1.45 25.48 18.61
N VAL A 24 -0.30 25.40 19.26
CA VAL A 24 -0.15 24.74 20.56
C VAL A 24 -0.16 25.75 21.66
N PHE A 25 -1.05 25.57 22.64
CA PHE A 25 -1.16 26.38 23.82
C PHE A 25 -0.42 25.78 25.02
N PRO A 26 -0.02 26.55 26.03
CA PRO A 26 0.47 26.01 27.28
C PRO A 26 -0.52 25.00 27.89
N HIS A 27 0.01 23.95 28.52
CA HIS A 27 -0.73 22.82 29.11
C HIS A 27 -1.53 21.95 28.14
N MET A 28 -1.41 22.19 26.84
CA MET A 28 -2.01 21.34 25.80
C MET A 28 -1.13 20.15 25.50
N VAL A 29 -1.69 18.95 25.60
CA VAL A 29 -1.02 17.70 25.19
C VAL A 29 -1.55 17.28 23.84
N ILE A 30 -0.69 17.18 22.84
CA ILE A 30 -1.10 16.86 21.48
C ILE A 30 -0.10 15.92 20.79
N PRO A 31 -0.59 14.89 20.06
CA PRO A 31 0.25 14.11 19.15
C PRO A 31 0.44 14.86 17.84
N LEU A 32 1.69 15.00 17.41
CA LEU A 32 2.07 15.59 16.14
C LEU A 32 2.70 14.51 15.23
N PHE A 33 2.44 14.59 13.94
CA PHE A 33 3.06 13.74 12.92
C PHE A 33 4.03 14.58 12.10
N VAL A 34 5.31 14.28 12.20
CA VAL A 34 6.40 15.05 11.63
C VAL A 34 7.09 14.22 10.55
N GLY A 35 7.02 14.69 9.29
CA GLY A 35 7.64 14.01 8.14
C GLY A 35 8.76 14.81 7.47
N ARG A 36 8.94 16.10 7.78
CA ARG A 36 10.00 16.93 7.17
C ARG A 36 11.36 16.59 7.77
N PRO A 37 12.40 16.37 6.94
CA PRO A 37 13.74 15.99 7.43
C PRO A 37 14.33 16.99 8.45
N LYS A 38 14.25 18.31 8.19
CA LYS A 38 14.70 19.36 9.12
C LYS A 38 13.93 19.32 10.43
N SER A 39 12.62 19.08 10.40
CA SER A 39 11.76 19.00 11.58
C SER A 39 12.06 17.75 12.42
N ILE A 40 12.37 16.62 11.79
CA ILE A 40 12.78 15.39 12.49
C ILE A 40 14.11 15.62 13.21
N LYS A 41 15.08 16.27 12.55
CA LYS A 41 16.36 16.62 13.17
C LYS A 41 16.21 17.61 14.32
N ALA A 42 15.28 18.56 14.25
CA ALA A 42 14.97 19.44 15.34
C ALA A 42 14.44 18.68 16.57
N LEU A 43 13.60 17.67 16.37
CA LEU A 43 13.12 16.80 17.44
C LEU A 43 14.26 15.94 18.04
N GLU A 44 15.14 15.41 17.22
CA GLU A 44 16.31 14.64 17.67
C GLU A 44 17.24 15.53 18.50
N ALA A 45 17.56 16.73 18.04
CA ALA A 45 18.36 17.69 18.78
C ALA A 45 17.71 18.10 20.10
N ALA A 46 16.39 18.30 20.12
CA ALA A 46 15.64 18.60 21.35
C ALA A 46 15.67 17.45 22.37
N MET A 47 15.71 16.20 21.89
CA MET A 47 15.82 15.02 22.78
C MET A 47 17.17 14.90 23.49
N GLU A 48 18.22 15.44 22.89
CA GLU A 48 19.58 15.46 23.47
C GLU A 48 19.74 16.55 24.54
N VAL A 49 18.93 17.63 24.46
CA VAL A 49 19.02 18.78 25.36
C VAL A 49 17.66 19.02 26.01
N GLU A 50 17.52 18.66 27.30
CA GLU A 50 16.37 18.93 28.20
C GLU A 50 14.97 18.56 27.64
N ARG A 51 14.87 17.95 26.45
CA ARG A 51 13.60 17.59 25.76
C ARG A 51 12.66 18.77 25.48
N ARG A 52 13.21 19.99 25.38
CA ARG A 52 12.46 21.21 25.07
C ARG A 52 12.59 21.61 23.63
N ILE A 53 11.48 22.03 23.03
CA ILE A 53 11.39 22.45 21.65
C ILE A 53 10.46 23.65 21.51
N MET A 54 10.79 24.58 20.63
CA MET A 54 9.92 25.70 20.29
C MET A 54 8.96 25.30 19.19
N LEU A 55 7.65 25.42 19.42
CA LEU A 55 6.59 25.15 18.47
C LEU A 55 6.02 26.46 17.96
N VAL A 56 6.03 26.66 16.64
CA VAL A 56 5.52 27.87 16.00
C VAL A 56 4.65 27.50 14.81
N ALA A 57 3.47 28.12 14.69
CA ALA A 57 2.60 27.91 13.54
C ALA A 57 3.10 28.65 12.30
N GLN A 58 2.85 28.08 11.11
CA GLN A 58 3.11 28.74 9.84
C GLN A 58 1.96 29.67 9.46
N LYS A 59 2.26 30.83 8.84
CA LYS A 59 1.28 31.78 8.31
C LYS A 59 0.50 31.19 7.12
N ALA A 60 1.14 30.29 6.36
CA ALA A 60 0.52 29.62 5.20
C ALA A 60 0.75 28.10 5.26
N ALA A 61 -0.30 27.34 5.46
CA ALA A 61 -0.23 25.86 5.58
C ALA A 61 0.24 25.13 4.29
N ALA A 62 0.06 25.76 3.12
CA ALA A 62 0.39 25.17 1.82
C ALA A 62 1.90 25.17 1.50
N LYS A 63 2.72 25.88 2.27
CA LYS A 63 4.17 25.98 2.00
C LYS A 63 4.92 24.83 2.65
N ASP A 64 5.52 23.98 1.83
CA ASP A 64 6.22 22.78 2.31
C ASP A 64 7.55 23.10 3.00
N GLU A 65 8.29 24.07 2.52
CA GLU A 65 9.55 24.54 3.10
C GLU A 65 9.38 26.00 3.59
N PRO A 66 8.99 26.20 4.85
CA PRO A 66 8.82 27.54 5.41
C PRO A 66 10.17 28.21 5.67
N THR A 67 10.22 29.51 5.44
CA THR A 67 11.32 30.38 5.87
C THR A 67 10.98 31.06 7.20
N ALA A 68 11.91 31.77 7.79
CA ALA A 68 11.67 32.52 9.04
C ALA A 68 10.46 33.48 8.95
N ASP A 69 10.29 34.15 7.80
CA ASP A 69 9.18 35.10 7.56
C ASP A 69 7.81 34.43 7.44
N ASP A 70 7.79 33.14 7.14
CA ASP A 70 6.53 32.35 7.03
C ASP A 70 6.00 31.87 8.39
N MET A 71 6.69 32.15 9.47
CA MET A 71 6.32 31.74 10.82
C MET A 71 5.74 32.92 11.61
N PHE A 72 4.90 32.61 12.59
CA PHE A 72 4.42 33.61 13.51
C PHE A 72 5.50 33.95 14.55
N GLU A 73 5.46 35.17 15.09
CA GLU A 73 6.44 35.66 16.07
C GLU A 73 6.20 35.10 17.48
N MET A 74 4.98 34.65 17.77
CA MET A 74 4.61 34.05 19.05
C MET A 74 4.39 32.55 18.88
N GLY A 75 4.97 31.76 19.80
CA GLY A 75 4.79 30.30 19.83
C GLY A 75 4.72 29.76 21.25
N CYS A 76 4.86 28.47 21.38
CA CYS A 76 4.84 27.79 22.67
C CYS A 76 6.10 26.91 22.80
N VAL A 77 6.84 27.09 23.89
CA VAL A 77 7.86 26.13 24.29
C VAL A 77 7.16 24.89 24.82
N ALA A 78 7.50 23.74 24.25
CA ALA A 78 6.89 22.48 24.61
C ALA A 78 7.95 21.45 25.06
N SER A 79 7.50 20.52 25.88
CA SER A 79 8.27 19.38 26.33
C SER A 79 7.89 18.14 25.53
N ILE A 80 8.87 17.36 25.09
CA ILE A 80 8.65 16.11 24.38
C ILE A 80 8.41 14.99 25.41
N LEU A 81 7.18 14.49 25.45
CA LEU A 81 6.79 13.42 26.36
C LEU A 81 7.18 12.04 25.79
N GLN A 82 6.91 11.82 24.50
CA GLN A 82 7.19 10.57 23.83
C GLN A 82 7.46 10.82 22.35
N MET A 83 8.39 10.07 21.78
CA MET A 83 8.71 10.10 20.36
C MET A 83 8.76 8.67 19.83
N LEU A 84 8.07 8.39 18.72
CA LEU A 84 8.00 7.10 18.06
C LEU A 84 8.28 7.27 16.56
N LYS A 85 9.31 6.60 16.06
CA LYS A 85 9.58 6.54 14.62
C LYS A 85 8.68 5.50 13.97
N LEU A 86 7.98 5.89 12.90
CA LEU A 86 7.09 5.02 12.16
C LEU A 86 7.82 4.39 10.96
N PRO A 87 7.34 3.24 10.44
CA PRO A 87 8.01 2.53 9.34
C PRO A 87 8.08 3.32 8.02
N ASP A 88 7.20 4.31 7.84
CA ASP A 88 7.14 5.19 6.67
C ASP A 88 8.16 6.36 6.72
N GLY A 89 8.99 6.41 7.76
CA GLY A 89 9.97 7.46 7.98
C GLY A 89 9.41 8.71 8.68
N THR A 90 8.10 8.76 8.98
CA THR A 90 7.53 9.84 9.78
C THR A 90 7.76 9.61 11.28
N VAL A 91 7.75 10.68 12.05
CA VAL A 91 7.90 10.63 13.51
C VAL A 91 6.60 11.08 14.16
N LYS A 92 6.00 10.21 14.96
CA LYS A 92 4.91 10.56 15.85
C LYS A 92 5.50 11.04 17.17
N VAL A 93 5.26 12.29 17.52
CA VAL A 93 5.73 12.89 18.77
C VAL A 93 4.55 13.36 19.61
N LEU A 94 4.56 13.04 20.89
CA LEU A 94 3.62 13.57 21.87
C LEU A 94 4.31 14.72 22.59
N VAL A 95 3.75 15.92 22.49
CA VAL A 95 4.28 17.13 23.08
C VAL A 95 3.30 17.73 24.08
N GLU A 96 3.82 18.36 25.12
CA GLU A 96 3.06 19.16 26.10
C GLU A 96 3.55 20.60 26.05
N GLY A 97 2.67 21.54 25.75
CA GLY A 97 2.98 22.94 25.81
C GLY A 97 3.30 23.36 27.25
N VAL A 98 4.41 24.06 27.43
CA VAL A 98 4.87 24.49 28.78
C VAL A 98 4.60 25.97 29.00
N GLN A 99 5.07 26.80 28.08
CA GLN A 99 5.11 28.26 28.28
C GLN A 99 5.07 28.98 26.93
N ARG A 100 4.41 30.14 26.90
CA ARG A 100 4.48 31.06 25.77
C ARG A 100 5.87 31.62 25.62
N ALA A 101 6.32 31.84 24.41
CA ALA A 101 7.56 32.49 24.13
C ALA A 101 7.48 33.29 22.83
N GLN A 102 8.06 34.47 22.86
CA GLN A 102 8.27 35.28 21.67
C GLN A 102 9.54 34.84 20.97
N VAL A 103 9.48 34.67 19.67
CA VAL A 103 10.62 34.36 18.81
C VAL A 103 11.33 35.68 18.47
N LEU A 104 12.55 35.81 18.90
CA LEU A 104 13.37 37.00 18.64
C LEU A 104 14.13 36.88 17.31
N SER A 105 14.63 35.68 17.01
CA SER A 105 15.31 35.38 15.75
C SER A 105 15.18 33.88 15.44
N VAL A 106 15.12 33.57 14.16
CA VAL A 106 15.17 32.18 13.65
C VAL A 106 16.41 32.02 12.79
N GLU A 107 17.23 31.04 13.10
CA GLU A 107 18.38 30.66 12.30
C GLU A 107 18.09 29.37 11.53
N ASP A 108 18.24 29.41 10.21
CA ASP A 108 18.11 28.23 9.35
C ASP A 108 19.47 27.51 9.27
N GLY A 109 19.68 26.59 10.22
CA GLY A 109 20.86 25.74 10.25
C GLY A 109 20.87 24.70 9.14
N GLU A 110 22.04 24.17 8.81
CA GLU A 110 22.15 23.09 7.81
C GLU A 110 21.34 21.84 8.18
N SER A 111 21.17 21.57 9.48
CA SER A 111 20.47 20.38 9.97
C SER A 111 19.01 20.64 10.36
N HIS A 112 18.73 21.72 11.07
CA HIS A 112 17.40 22.09 11.60
C HIS A 112 17.30 23.59 11.90
N PHE A 113 16.07 24.06 12.13
CA PHE A 113 15.84 25.44 12.59
C PHE A 113 16.13 25.56 14.08
N THR A 114 16.80 26.66 14.46
CA THR A 114 16.97 27.08 15.84
C THR A 114 16.35 28.46 16.03
N ALA A 115 15.75 28.68 17.19
CA ALA A 115 15.16 29.98 17.53
C ALA A 115 15.73 30.52 18.85
N SER A 116 16.11 31.78 18.82
CA SER A 116 16.29 32.55 20.06
C SER A 116 14.91 33.01 20.54
N VAL A 117 14.52 32.57 21.73
CA VAL A 117 13.18 32.81 22.28
C VAL A 117 13.22 33.56 23.61
N HIS A 118 12.27 34.40 23.81
CA HIS A 118 12.05 35.11 25.11
C HIS A 118 10.78 34.56 25.74
N PRO A 119 10.89 33.75 26.82
CA PRO A 119 9.73 33.24 27.54
C PRO A 119 8.97 34.34 28.25
N LEU A 120 7.64 34.32 28.19
CA LEU A 120 6.78 35.24 28.92
C LEU A 120 6.64 34.78 30.37
N GLU A 121 6.91 35.70 31.32
CA GLU A 121 6.74 35.42 32.74
C GLU A 121 5.27 35.54 33.18
N ALA A 122 4.85 34.69 34.13
CA ALA A 122 3.50 34.71 34.69
C ALA A 122 3.16 36.08 35.35
N THR A 123 4.15 36.79 35.86
CA THR A 123 4.00 38.14 36.40
C THR A 123 3.68 39.20 35.35
N GLN A 124 4.22 39.04 34.13
CA GLN A 124 3.91 39.92 33.00
C GLN A 124 2.50 39.63 32.44
N GLU A 125 2.07 38.39 32.46
CA GLU A 125 0.72 37.97 32.02
C GLU A 125 -0.40 38.56 32.89
N LEU A 126 -0.13 38.85 34.18
CA LEU A 126 -1.09 39.41 35.13
C LEU A 126 -0.93 40.91 35.33
N ALA A 127 0.07 41.55 34.69
CA ALA A 127 0.38 42.95 34.91
C ALA A 127 -0.78 43.87 34.53
N GLY A 128 -1.17 44.76 35.48
CA GLY A 128 -2.15 45.82 35.26
C GLY A 128 -3.61 45.40 35.31
N THR A 129 -3.96 44.20 35.76
CA THR A 129 -5.35 43.75 35.86
C THR A 129 -5.78 43.63 37.35
N ASP A 130 -6.96 44.20 37.72
CA ASP A 130 -7.55 43.99 39.04
C ASP A 130 -8.04 42.53 39.18
N THR A 131 -7.75 41.93 40.32
CA THR A 131 -8.16 40.56 40.66
C THR A 131 -9.68 40.35 40.58
N ALA A 132 -10.48 41.36 40.92
CA ALA A 132 -11.92 41.30 40.82
C ALA A 132 -12.41 41.33 39.37
N GLU A 133 -11.78 42.08 38.48
CA GLU A 133 -12.06 42.14 37.05
C GLU A 133 -11.70 40.81 36.36
N LEU A 134 -10.54 40.25 36.68
CA LEU A 134 -10.10 38.96 36.15
C LEU A 134 -11.07 37.82 36.51
N GLU A 135 -11.54 37.80 37.78
CA GLU A 135 -12.51 36.80 38.22
C GLU A 135 -13.89 36.98 37.54
N ALA A 136 -14.31 38.22 37.29
CA ALA A 136 -15.54 38.50 36.55
C ALA A 136 -15.45 38.03 35.10
N LEU A 137 -14.32 38.29 34.41
CA LEU A 137 -14.07 37.83 33.06
C LEU A 137 -14.00 36.28 32.99
N ARG A 138 -13.34 35.63 33.94
CA ARG A 138 -13.26 34.18 34.06
C ARG A 138 -14.65 33.56 34.12
N ARG A 139 -15.53 34.09 34.99
CA ARG A 139 -16.92 33.61 35.11
C ARG A 139 -17.73 33.85 33.85
N ALA A 140 -17.59 34.99 33.21
CA ALA A 140 -18.30 35.33 31.98
C ALA A 140 -17.91 34.36 30.84
N VAL A 141 -16.62 34.09 30.65
CA VAL A 141 -16.11 33.16 29.65
C VAL A 141 -16.60 31.74 29.93
N MET A 142 -16.56 31.29 31.20
CA MET A 142 -17.06 29.97 31.56
C MET A 142 -18.57 29.81 31.28
N GLN A 143 -19.37 30.83 31.59
CA GLN A 143 -20.81 30.82 31.30
C GLN A 143 -21.06 30.77 29.81
N GLN A 144 -20.32 31.51 29.00
CA GLN A 144 -20.45 31.53 27.56
C GLN A 144 -19.99 30.21 26.92
N PHE A 145 -18.94 29.61 27.46
CA PHE A 145 -18.46 28.30 27.02
C PHE A 145 -19.45 27.18 27.37
N ASP A 146 -20.07 27.20 28.55
CA ASP A 146 -21.16 26.28 28.92
C ASP A 146 -22.33 26.37 27.94
N GLN A 147 -22.73 27.59 27.56
CA GLN A 147 -23.77 27.84 26.59
C GLN A 147 -23.40 27.31 25.21
N TYR A 148 -22.13 27.52 24.79
CA TYR A 148 -21.58 26.99 23.52
C TYR A 148 -21.62 25.48 23.48
N VAL A 149 -21.16 24.78 24.53
CA VAL A 149 -21.15 23.32 24.59
C VAL A 149 -22.58 22.74 24.55
N LYS A 150 -23.53 23.38 25.22
CA LYS A 150 -24.96 22.98 25.19
C LYS A 150 -25.57 23.08 23.77
N LEU A 151 -25.12 24.03 22.97
CA LEU A 151 -25.58 24.22 21.61
C LEU A 151 -24.83 23.35 20.61
N ASN A 152 -23.58 23.04 20.87
CA ASN A 152 -22.69 22.27 19.96
C ASN A 152 -22.55 20.82 20.40
N LYS A 153 -23.38 19.94 19.82
CA LYS A 153 -23.39 18.49 20.13
C LYS A 153 -22.09 17.73 19.78
N LYS A 154 -21.13 18.37 19.15
CA LYS A 154 -19.84 17.74 18.79
C LYS A 154 -18.82 17.72 19.91
N ILE A 155 -19.02 18.53 20.96
CA ILE A 155 -18.13 18.61 22.12
C ILE A 155 -18.72 17.75 23.24
N PRO A 156 -17.96 16.78 23.79
CA PRO A 156 -18.41 15.97 24.92
C PRO A 156 -18.65 16.84 26.16
N SER A 157 -19.71 16.56 26.91
CA SER A 157 -20.04 17.29 28.15
C SER A 157 -19.01 17.16 29.27
N GLU A 158 -18.19 16.07 29.19
CA GLU A 158 -17.11 15.82 30.17
C GLU A 158 -16.02 16.89 30.14
N ILE A 159 -15.87 17.59 29.01
CA ILE A 159 -14.91 18.70 28.86
C ILE A 159 -15.31 19.87 29.79
N LEU A 160 -16.59 20.12 30.00
CA LEU A 160 -17.06 21.16 30.95
C LEU A 160 -16.61 20.87 32.37
N THR A 161 -16.66 19.61 32.79
CA THR A 161 -16.25 19.21 34.15
C THR A 161 -14.75 19.40 34.33
N SER A 162 -13.95 19.05 33.33
CA SER A 162 -12.50 19.23 33.37
C SER A 162 -12.10 20.70 33.37
N ILE A 163 -12.76 21.55 32.61
CA ILE A 163 -12.47 22.99 32.51
C ILE A 163 -12.97 23.73 33.77
N SER A 164 -14.10 23.33 34.34
CA SER A 164 -14.62 23.94 35.56
C SER A 164 -13.73 23.73 36.81
N SER A 165 -12.83 22.77 36.79
CA SER A 165 -11.86 22.48 37.84
C SER A 165 -10.58 23.32 37.74
N ILE A 166 -10.46 24.22 36.75
CA ILE A 166 -9.26 25.02 36.52
C ILE A 166 -9.45 26.38 37.21
N ASP A 167 -8.68 26.63 38.27
CA ASP A 167 -8.75 27.90 39.03
C ASP A 167 -7.90 29.01 38.39
N ASP A 168 -6.80 28.63 37.71
CA ASP A 168 -5.93 29.59 37.04
C ASP A 168 -6.59 30.17 35.78
N ALA A 169 -6.72 31.49 35.71
CA ALA A 169 -7.40 32.16 34.59
C ALA A 169 -6.66 32.07 33.26
N GLY A 170 -5.33 32.08 33.29
CA GLY A 170 -4.49 31.90 32.09
C GLY A 170 -4.62 30.50 31.51
N ARG A 171 -4.50 29.50 32.37
CA ARG A 171 -4.69 28.10 31.99
C ARG A 171 -6.12 27.80 31.49
N LEU A 172 -7.12 28.43 32.11
CA LEU A 172 -8.51 28.34 31.66
C LEU A 172 -8.66 28.87 30.23
N ALA A 173 -8.14 30.07 29.96
CA ALA A 173 -8.19 30.68 28.64
C ALA A 173 -7.54 29.80 27.59
N ASP A 174 -6.36 29.27 27.88
CA ASP A 174 -5.62 28.41 26.95
C ASP A 174 -6.33 27.07 26.66
N THR A 175 -6.91 26.48 27.70
CA THR A 175 -7.67 25.23 27.54
C THR A 175 -8.92 25.43 26.70
N ILE A 176 -9.66 26.53 26.93
CA ILE A 176 -10.84 26.87 26.12
C ILE A 176 -10.42 27.13 24.66
N ALA A 177 -9.37 27.91 24.40
CA ALA A 177 -8.87 28.20 23.06
C ALA A 177 -8.45 26.94 22.28
N ALA A 178 -7.86 25.98 22.98
CA ALA A 178 -7.49 24.69 22.38
C ALA A 178 -8.70 23.90 21.88
N HIS A 179 -9.81 23.93 22.62
CA HIS A 179 -11.02 23.17 22.28
C HIS A 179 -12.00 23.90 21.34
N LEU A 180 -11.83 25.17 21.08
CA LEU A 180 -12.66 25.91 20.14
C LEU A 180 -12.24 25.60 18.68
N PRO A 181 -13.17 25.40 17.75
CA PRO A 181 -12.89 25.16 16.32
C PRO A 181 -12.63 26.47 15.58
N LEU A 182 -11.77 27.30 16.14
CA LEU A 182 -11.36 28.56 15.53
C LEU A 182 -10.41 28.35 14.38
N LYS A 183 -10.36 29.28 13.44
CA LYS A 183 -9.35 29.32 12.38
C LYS A 183 -7.96 29.52 12.99
N LEU A 184 -6.94 29.11 12.26
CA LEU A 184 -5.54 29.14 12.70
C LEU A 184 -5.13 30.57 13.11
N GLU A 185 -5.51 31.58 12.31
CA GLU A 185 -5.21 32.97 12.57
C GLU A 185 -5.82 33.44 13.90
N SER A 186 -7.08 33.10 14.19
CA SER A 186 -7.76 33.46 15.44
C SER A 186 -7.16 32.76 16.66
N LYS A 187 -6.73 31.48 16.50
CA LYS A 187 -6.00 30.78 17.57
C LYS A 187 -4.64 31.42 17.83
N GLN A 188 -3.96 31.83 16.79
CA GLN A 188 -2.67 32.51 16.89
C GLN A 188 -2.80 33.89 17.51
N GLU A 189 -3.89 34.60 17.20
CA GLU A 189 -4.23 35.89 17.85
C GLU A 189 -4.36 35.71 19.37
N VAL A 190 -5.13 34.68 19.82
CA VAL A 190 -5.27 34.39 21.26
C VAL A 190 -3.93 33.97 21.88
N LEU A 191 -3.09 33.22 21.20
CA LEU A 191 -1.76 32.85 21.70
C LEU A 191 -0.86 34.08 21.81
N GLY A 192 -0.98 35.06 20.92
CA GLY A 192 -0.19 36.29 20.88
C GLY A 192 -0.54 37.32 21.94
N LEU A 193 -1.70 37.19 22.57
CA LEU A 193 -2.11 38.13 23.65
C LEU A 193 -1.35 37.80 24.93
N GLU A 194 -0.50 38.72 25.36
CA GLU A 194 0.35 38.55 26.54
C GLU A 194 -0.47 38.61 27.85
N GLN A 195 -1.42 39.55 27.95
CA GLN A 195 -2.22 39.76 29.17
C GLN A 195 -3.40 38.76 29.23
N VAL A 196 -3.57 38.12 30.39
CA VAL A 196 -4.65 37.13 30.62
C VAL A 196 -6.04 37.75 30.45
N ALA A 197 -6.24 38.98 30.93
CA ALA A 197 -7.51 39.68 30.79
C ALA A 197 -7.91 39.84 29.31
N ARG A 198 -6.99 40.32 28.46
CA ARG A 198 -7.25 40.50 27.05
C ARG A 198 -7.50 39.17 26.31
N ARG A 199 -6.85 38.08 26.76
CA ARG A 199 -7.15 36.73 26.24
C ARG A 199 -8.58 36.31 26.55
N LEU A 200 -9.01 36.51 27.79
CA LEU A 200 -10.37 36.21 28.20
C LEU A 200 -11.40 37.07 27.49
N GLU A 201 -11.15 38.37 27.30
CA GLU A 201 -12.00 39.27 26.51
C GLU A 201 -12.12 38.79 25.04
N ASN A 202 -11.02 38.49 24.42
CA ASN A 202 -11.01 37.98 23.05
C ASN A 202 -11.77 36.66 22.93
N LEU A 203 -11.53 35.71 23.84
CA LEU A 203 -12.25 34.46 23.89
C LEU A 203 -13.74 34.65 24.14
N PHE A 204 -14.13 35.56 25.00
CA PHE A 204 -15.53 35.89 25.23
C PHE A 204 -16.20 36.36 23.94
N ALA A 205 -15.58 37.27 23.20
CA ALA A 205 -16.08 37.76 21.92
C ALA A 205 -16.15 36.68 20.85
N GLN A 206 -15.16 35.78 20.81
CA GLN A 206 -15.16 34.63 19.90
C GLN A 206 -16.29 33.66 20.23
N LEU A 207 -16.47 33.30 21.50
CA LEU A 207 -17.55 32.45 22.00
C LEU A 207 -18.93 33.02 21.72
N GLU A 208 -19.12 34.35 21.94
CA GLU A 208 -20.37 35.04 21.66
C GLU A 208 -20.74 34.91 20.16
N ARG A 209 -19.78 35.14 19.27
CA ARG A 209 -19.98 34.98 17.83
C ARG A 209 -20.38 33.55 17.45
N GLU A 210 -19.69 32.55 18.00
CA GLU A 210 -19.97 31.15 17.74
C GLU A 210 -21.35 30.73 18.27
N VAL A 211 -21.74 31.20 19.46
CA VAL A 211 -23.08 30.98 20.05
C VAL A 211 -24.16 31.60 19.17
N ASP A 212 -23.94 32.83 18.67
CA ASP A 212 -24.86 33.49 17.76
C ASP A 212 -25.04 32.74 16.46
N ILE A 213 -23.94 32.23 15.84
CA ILE A 213 -23.99 31.43 14.64
C ILE A 213 -24.80 30.16 14.89
N LEU A 214 -24.58 29.46 15.99
CA LEU A 214 -25.33 28.25 16.35
C LEU A 214 -26.81 28.54 16.62
N ASN A 215 -27.13 29.67 17.22
CA ASN A 215 -28.52 30.07 17.40
C ASN A 215 -29.21 30.43 16.09
N VAL A 216 -28.52 31.08 15.15
CA VAL A 216 -29.03 31.34 13.79
C VAL A 216 -29.26 30.06 13.06
N ASP A 217 -28.30 29.08 13.10
CA ASP A 217 -28.49 27.79 12.49
C ASP A 217 -29.70 27.02 13.05
N LYS A 218 -29.88 27.06 14.39
CA LYS A 218 -31.06 26.51 15.05
C LYS A 218 -32.35 27.17 14.58
N LYS A 219 -32.35 28.51 14.42
CA LYS A 219 -33.50 29.28 13.90
C LYS A 219 -33.79 28.93 12.43
N ILE A 220 -32.73 28.76 11.60
CA ILE A 220 -32.87 28.36 10.20
C ILE A 220 -33.47 26.96 10.11
N ARG A 221 -32.92 25.98 10.84
CA ARG A 221 -33.48 24.63 10.92
C ARG A 221 -34.93 24.62 11.41
N GLY A 222 -35.25 25.43 12.40
CA GLY A 222 -36.62 25.58 12.88
C GLY A 222 -37.56 26.24 11.86
N ARG A 223 -37.04 27.14 11.01
CA ARG A 223 -37.76 27.75 9.90
C ARG A 223 -38.01 26.78 8.77
N VAL A 224 -36.96 26.03 8.38
CA VAL A 224 -37.06 24.94 7.39
C VAL A 224 -38.02 23.88 7.84
N LYS A 225 -38.02 23.46 9.11
CA LYS A 225 -38.96 22.50 9.66
C LYS A 225 -40.39 23.03 9.60
N ARG A 226 -40.64 24.28 9.98
CA ARG A 226 -41.96 24.93 9.87
C ARG A 226 -42.42 25.12 8.43
N GLN A 227 -41.47 25.38 7.51
CA GLN A 227 -41.76 25.46 6.08
C GLN A 227 -42.14 24.08 5.52
N MET A 228 -41.47 23.03 5.97
CA MET A 228 -41.81 21.66 5.63
C MET A 228 -43.19 21.25 6.19
N GLU A 229 -43.49 21.63 7.44
CA GLU A 229 -44.78 21.38 8.07
C GLU A 229 -45.90 22.15 7.34
N LYS A 230 -45.62 23.40 6.88
CA LYS A 230 -46.55 24.17 6.05
C LYS A 230 -46.73 23.54 4.69
N ASN A 231 -45.65 23.12 4.04
CA ASN A 231 -45.71 22.37 2.77
C ASN A 231 -46.46 21.03 2.91
N GLN A 232 -46.32 20.33 4.05
CA GLN A 232 -47.11 19.15 4.35
C GLN A 232 -48.60 19.46 4.49
N ARG A 233 -48.94 20.59 5.07
CA ARG A 233 -50.36 21.02 5.19
C ARG A 233 -50.94 21.46 3.84
N ASP A 234 -50.19 22.18 3.05
CA ASP A 234 -50.58 22.55 1.68
C ASP A 234 -50.65 21.31 0.78
N PHE A 235 -49.79 20.31 1.05
CA PHE A 235 -49.82 19.01 0.42
C PHE A 235 -51.07 18.22 0.78
N TYR A 236 -51.47 18.20 2.07
CA TYR A 236 -52.72 17.55 2.52
C TYR A 236 -53.97 18.14 1.87
N LEU A 237 -53.98 19.47 1.68
CA LEU A 237 -55.02 20.16 0.93
C LEU A 237 -54.99 19.82 -0.56
N ASN A 238 -53.82 19.67 -1.16
CA ASN A 238 -53.67 19.23 -2.53
C ASN A 238 -54.03 17.74 -2.69
N GLU A 239 -53.77 16.89 -1.70
CA GLU A 239 -54.24 15.51 -1.68
C GLU A 239 -55.76 15.38 -1.65
N GLN A 240 -56.43 16.25 -0.90
CA GLN A 240 -57.90 16.33 -0.94
C GLN A 240 -58.38 16.76 -2.33
N VAL A 241 -57.73 17.71 -2.98
CA VAL A 241 -58.02 18.11 -4.37
C VAL A 241 -57.72 16.96 -5.33
N LYS A 242 -56.67 16.21 -5.14
CA LYS A 242 -56.33 15.02 -5.96
C LYS A 242 -57.28 13.85 -5.72
N ALA A 243 -57.72 13.64 -4.48
CA ALA A 243 -58.76 12.65 -4.17
C ALA A 243 -60.07 12.96 -4.91
N ILE A 244 -60.45 14.23 -5.01
CA ILE A 244 -61.59 14.72 -5.78
C ILE A 244 -61.33 14.55 -7.29
N GLN A 245 -60.11 14.78 -7.77
CA GLN A 245 -59.71 14.54 -9.17
C GLN A 245 -59.66 13.04 -9.50
N LYS A 246 -59.34 12.16 -8.57
CA LYS A 246 -59.33 10.71 -8.71
C LYS A 246 -60.76 10.11 -8.84
N GLU A 247 -61.74 10.74 -8.20
CA GLU A 247 -63.16 10.42 -8.45
C GLU A 247 -63.63 10.89 -9.82
N LEU A 248 -62.89 11.81 -10.45
CA LEU A 248 -63.15 12.34 -11.81
C LEU A 248 -62.41 11.62 -12.95
N GLY A 249 -61.59 10.61 -12.66
CA GLY A 249 -61.13 9.62 -13.68
C GLY A 249 -59.92 9.98 -14.51
N GLU A 250 -59.06 10.91 -14.09
CA GLU A 250 -57.77 11.20 -14.79
C GLU A 250 -56.55 11.08 -13.85
N GLY A 251 -55.68 10.07 -14.07
CA GLY A 251 -54.47 9.96 -13.26
C GLY A 251 -53.38 9.05 -13.83
N GLU A 252 -52.31 9.65 -14.32
CA GLU A 252 -51.05 8.98 -14.65
C GLU A 252 -50.42 8.23 -13.45
N GLU A 253 -50.81 8.51 -12.21
CA GLU A 253 -50.27 7.92 -10.98
C GLU A 253 -50.65 6.44 -10.77
N GLY A 254 -51.76 5.99 -11.34
CA GLY A 254 -52.16 4.58 -11.32
C GLY A 254 -51.27 3.70 -12.18
N ALA A 255 -50.78 4.22 -13.30
CA ALA A 255 -49.92 3.51 -14.24
C ALA A 255 -48.56 3.18 -13.64
N ASP A 256 -47.99 4.07 -12.78
CA ASP A 256 -46.66 3.92 -12.20
C ASP A 256 -46.65 2.82 -11.12
N ILE A 257 -47.65 2.73 -10.27
CA ILE A 257 -47.78 1.67 -9.26
C ILE A 257 -48.11 0.32 -9.92
N GLU A 258 -48.90 0.31 -10.98
CA GLU A 258 -49.19 -0.90 -11.77
C GLU A 258 -47.91 -1.40 -12.48
N GLU A 259 -47.04 -0.51 -12.93
CA GLU A 259 -45.74 -0.89 -13.52
C GLU A 259 -44.85 -1.57 -12.49
N VAL A 260 -44.74 -1.02 -11.26
CA VAL A 260 -44.00 -1.64 -10.16
C VAL A 260 -44.58 -3.01 -9.80
N GLU A 261 -45.92 -3.15 -9.77
CA GLU A 261 -46.57 -4.45 -9.51
C GLU A 261 -46.30 -5.47 -10.61
N LYS A 262 -46.28 -5.03 -11.87
CA LYS A 262 -45.88 -5.87 -13.01
C LYS A 262 -44.42 -6.30 -12.90
N LYS A 263 -43.50 -5.40 -12.54
CA LYS A 263 -42.06 -5.72 -12.30
C LYS A 263 -41.90 -6.78 -11.20
N ILE A 264 -42.64 -6.65 -10.08
CA ILE A 264 -42.61 -7.64 -9.00
C ILE A 264 -43.06 -9.02 -9.48
N LYS A 265 -44.12 -9.10 -10.28
CA LYS A 265 -44.62 -10.37 -10.85
C LYS A 265 -43.64 -10.99 -11.84
N LEU A 266 -42.97 -10.17 -12.68
CA LEU A 266 -42.02 -10.61 -13.70
C LEU A 266 -40.67 -11.03 -13.13
N ALA A 267 -40.24 -10.51 -11.99
CA ALA A 267 -38.94 -10.78 -11.39
C ALA A 267 -38.75 -12.22 -10.89
N LYS A 268 -39.80 -13.00 -10.76
CA LYS A 268 -39.80 -14.42 -10.31
C LYS A 268 -39.00 -14.64 -9.05
N MET A 269 -39.22 -13.79 -8.06
CA MET A 269 -38.57 -13.82 -6.76
C MET A 269 -38.93 -15.06 -5.94
N PRO A 270 -38.04 -15.53 -5.03
CA PRO A 270 -38.40 -16.49 -3.98
C PRO A 270 -39.58 -15.99 -3.12
N ALA A 271 -40.25 -16.89 -2.44
CA ALA A 271 -41.44 -16.58 -1.68
C ALA A 271 -41.22 -15.51 -0.60
N GLU A 272 -40.05 -15.54 0.07
CA GLU A 272 -39.68 -14.58 1.10
C GLU A 272 -39.43 -13.18 0.51
N ALA A 273 -38.63 -13.07 -0.55
CA ALA A 273 -38.37 -11.81 -1.25
C ALA A 273 -39.68 -11.20 -1.79
N ARG A 274 -40.55 -12.04 -2.35
CA ARG A 274 -41.83 -11.60 -2.86
C ARG A 274 -42.73 -11.07 -1.75
N LYS A 275 -42.84 -11.79 -0.62
CA LYS A 275 -43.59 -11.34 0.55
C LYS A 275 -43.14 -9.97 1.03
N LYS A 276 -41.82 -9.74 1.03
CA LYS A 276 -41.23 -8.47 1.44
C LYS A 276 -41.49 -7.37 0.42
N ALA A 277 -41.33 -7.65 -0.87
CA ALA A 277 -41.66 -6.71 -1.95
C ALA A 277 -43.15 -6.32 -1.94
N ASP A 278 -44.07 -7.29 -1.74
CA ASP A 278 -45.49 -7.03 -1.65
C ASP A 278 -45.85 -6.21 -0.40
N ALA A 279 -45.16 -6.41 0.73
CA ALA A 279 -45.33 -5.61 1.95
C ALA A 279 -44.89 -4.15 1.75
N GLU A 280 -43.74 -3.94 1.11
CA GLU A 280 -43.22 -2.61 0.81
C GLU A 280 -44.08 -1.91 -0.29
N LEU A 281 -44.60 -2.67 -1.27
CA LEU A 281 -45.54 -2.14 -2.24
C LEU A 281 -46.85 -1.66 -1.58
N LYS A 282 -47.37 -2.40 -0.57
CA LYS A 282 -48.52 -1.96 0.20
C LYS A 282 -48.24 -0.66 0.94
N LYS A 283 -47.04 -0.50 1.53
CA LYS A 283 -46.64 0.75 2.16
C LYS A 283 -46.55 1.89 1.15
N LEU A 284 -45.95 1.63 -0.02
CA LEU A 284 -45.81 2.61 -1.08
C LEU A 284 -47.17 3.12 -1.57
N LYS A 285 -48.18 2.23 -1.67
CA LYS A 285 -49.57 2.59 -2.03
C LYS A 285 -50.21 3.53 -1.03
N LEU A 286 -49.79 3.52 0.24
CA LEU A 286 -50.32 4.35 1.32
C LEU A 286 -49.49 5.64 1.54
N MET A 287 -48.33 5.75 0.94
CA MET A 287 -47.44 6.91 1.09
C MET A 287 -47.73 7.95 0.02
N SER A 288 -47.46 9.21 0.37
CA SER A 288 -47.46 10.27 -0.63
C SER A 288 -46.30 10.10 -1.62
N PRO A 289 -46.57 10.12 -2.94
CA PRO A 289 -45.53 9.94 -3.97
C PRO A 289 -44.34 10.93 -3.87
N MET A 290 -44.59 12.12 -3.35
CA MET A 290 -43.61 13.18 -3.18
C MET A 290 -42.82 13.08 -1.86
N SER A 291 -43.06 12.08 -1.03
CA SER A 291 -42.33 11.93 0.23
C SER A 291 -40.96 11.33 0.02
N ALA A 292 -39.98 11.77 0.81
CA ALA A 292 -38.63 11.18 0.79
C ALA A 292 -38.66 9.67 1.11
N GLU A 293 -39.58 9.26 1.96
CA GLU A 293 -39.81 7.86 2.34
C GLU A 293 -40.32 7.02 1.16
N ALA A 294 -41.24 7.55 0.34
CA ALA A 294 -41.72 6.87 -0.86
C ALA A 294 -40.58 6.61 -1.86
N SER A 295 -39.68 7.57 -2.04
CA SER A 295 -38.48 7.40 -2.87
C SER A 295 -37.58 6.30 -2.35
N VAL A 296 -37.37 6.19 -1.04
CA VAL A 296 -36.55 5.13 -0.43
C VAL A 296 -37.21 3.76 -0.63
N VAL A 297 -38.52 3.65 -0.39
CA VAL A 297 -39.29 2.39 -0.59
C VAL A 297 -39.28 1.99 -2.06
N ARG A 298 -39.45 2.94 -2.98
CA ARG A 298 -39.39 2.70 -4.42
C ARG A 298 -38.04 2.18 -4.86
N ASN A 299 -36.96 2.87 -4.47
CA ASN A 299 -35.60 2.42 -4.76
C ASN A 299 -35.35 1.01 -4.23
N TYR A 300 -35.83 0.68 -3.06
CA TYR A 300 -35.71 -0.66 -2.49
C TYR A 300 -36.44 -1.71 -3.35
N ILE A 301 -37.70 -1.43 -3.79
CA ILE A 301 -38.44 -2.34 -4.68
C ILE A 301 -37.71 -2.45 -6.04
N ASP A 302 -37.20 -1.37 -6.58
CA ASP A 302 -36.45 -1.38 -7.84
C ASP A 302 -35.18 -2.24 -7.72
N VAL A 303 -34.48 -2.18 -6.60
CA VAL A 303 -33.33 -3.07 -6.32
C VAL A 303 -33.78 -4.53 -6.24
N LEU A 304 -34.85 -4.84 -5.47
CA LEU A 304 -35.37 -6.21 -5.36
C LEU A 304 -35.80 -6.78 -6.71
N THR A 305 -36.48 -5.99 -7.53
CA THR A 305 -36.97 -6.41 -8.85
C THR A 305 -35.89 -6.52 -9.89
N GLY A 306 -34.79 -5.72 -9.72
CA GLY A 306 -33.62 -5.71 -10.57
C GLY A 306 -32.69 -6.91 -10.38
N LEU A 307 -32.71 -7.56 -9.22
CA LEU A 307 -31.90 -8.74 -8.94
C LEU A 307 -32.29 -9.94 -9.82
N PRO A 308 -31.31 -10.68 -10.35
CA PRO A 308 -31.56 -11.80 -11.25
C PRO A 308 -31.91 -13.09 -10.49
N TRP A 309 -33.05 -13.13 -9.81
CA TRP A 309 -33.49 -14.26 -8.97
C TRP A 309 -33.53 -15.62 -9.68
N SER A 310 -33.98 -15.66 -10.92
CA SER A 310 -34.20 -16.90 -11.67
C SER A 310 -33.51 -16.94 -13.05
N LYS A 311 -33.01 -15.82 -13.52
CA LYS A 311 -32.43 -15.69 -14.87
C LYS A 311 -31.05 -16.27 -14.95
N LYS A 312 -30.88 -17.39 -15.66
CA LYS A 312 -29.59 -18.06 -15.88
C LYS A 312 -29.16 -18.00 -17.35
N THR A 313 -27.84 -17.93 -17.59
CA THR A 313 -27.28 -18.23 -18.92
C THR A 313 -27.15 -19.73 -19.11
N LYS A 314 -27.26 -20.19 -20.35
CA LYS A 314 -27.04 -21.60 -20.70
C LYS A 314 -25.52 -21.87 -20.62
N ILE A 315 -25.13 -22.74 -19.71
CA ILE A 315 -23.73 -23.16 -19.54
C ILE A 315 -23.36 -24.12 -20.66
N LYS A 316 -22.17 -23.95 -21.23
CA LYS A 316 -21.56 -24.87 -22.17
C LYS A 316 -20.70 -25.86 -21.41
N HIS A 317 -20.89 -27.13 -21.62
CA HIS A 317 -20.21 -28.23 -20.95
C HIS A 317 -19.25 -28.97 -21.89
N ASP A 318 -18.71 -28.29 -22.89
CA ASP A 318 -17.78 -28.87 -23.85
C ASP A 318 -16.33 -28.52 -23.45
N LEU A 319 -15.59 -29.52 -22.95
CA LEU A 319 -14.19 -29.36 -22.54
C LEU A 319 -13.28 -29.13 -23.74
N GLY A 320 -13.56 -29.73 -24.91
CA GLY A 320 -12.78 -29.49 -26.12
C GLY A 320 -12.92 -28.04 -26.61
N LEU A 321 -14.13 -27.49 -26.53
CA LEU A 321 -14.35 -26.07 -26.81
C LEU A 321 -13.61 -25.19 -25.79
N ALA A 322 -13.63 -25.56 -24.49
CA ALA A 322 -12.94 -24.81 -23.46
C ALA A 322 -11.43 -24.79 -23.66
N GLU A 323 -10.84 -25.94 -24.00
CA GLU A 323 -9.43 -26.05 -24.34
C GLU A 323 -9.09 -25.20 -25.56
N GLY A 324 -9.91 -25.28 -26.63
CA GLY A 324 -9.73 -24.46 -27.83
C GLY A 324 -9.73 -22.95 -27.51
N VAL A 325 -10.69 -22.46 -26.70
CA VAL A 325 -10.75 -21.05 -26.29
C VAL A 325 -9.54 -20.63 -25.47
N LEU A 326 -9.10 -21.46 -24.51
CA LEU A 326 -7.92 -21.16 -23.70
C LEU A 326 -6.63 -21.12 -24.53
N ASN A 327 -6.50 -21.98 -25.53
CA ASN A 327 -5.36 -22.04 -26.43
C ASN A 327 -5.35 -20.86 -27.43
N GLU A 328 -6.54 -20.46 -27.91
CA GLU A 328 -6.69 -19.29 -28.78
C GLU A 328 -6.35 -17.98 -28.07
N ASP A 329 -6.83 -17.81 -26.84
CA ASP A 329 -6.73 -16.54 -26.10
C ASP A 329 -5.39 -16.39 -25.33
N HIS A 330 -4.67 -17.50 -25.04
CA HIS A 330 -3.44 -17.50 -24.24
C HIS A 330 -2.33 -18.37 -24.83
N PHE A 331 -1.15 -17.78 -24.96
CA PHE A 331 0.04 -18.51 -25.38
C PHE A 331 0.74 -19.16 -24.18
N GLY A 332 1.18 -20.39 -24.32
CA GLY A 332 1.82 -21.15 -23.23
C GLY A 332 0.87 -21.44 -22.07
N LEU A 333 1.37 -21.41 -20.84
CA LEU A 333 0.62 -21.67 -19.61
C LEU A 333 -0.05 -23.05 -19.54
N GLU A 334 0.55 -24.07 -20.15
CA GLU A 334 -0.05 -25.40 -20.30
C GLU A 334 -0.54 -25.99 -18.97
N LYS A 335 0.31 -25.98 -17.93
CA LYS A 335 -0.08 -26.46 -16.58
C LYS A 335 -1.26 -25.70 -15.98
N VAL A 336 -1.34 -24.39 -16.25
CA VAL A 336 -2.44 -23.53 -15.74
C VAL A 336 -3.74 -23.88 -16.48
N LYS A 337 -3.66 -24.06 -17.80
CA LYS A 337 -4.81 -24.46 -18.62
C LYS A 337 -5.32 -25.85 -18.23
N ASP A 338 -4.43 -26.82 -18.04
CA ASP A 338 -4.78 -28.15 -17.59
C ASP A 338 -5.52 -28.14 -16.25
N ARG A 339 -5.03 -27.38 -15.27
CA ARG A 339 -5.70 -27.23 -13.98
C ARG A 339 -7.08 -26.58 -14.11
N ILE A 340 -7.21 -25.58 -14.97
CA ILE A 340 -8.52 -24.96 -15.26
C ILE A 340 -9.46 -25.98 -15.90
N LEU A 341 -8.98 -26.79 -16.85
CA LEU A 341 -9.78 -27.83 -17.50
C LEU A 341 -10.17 -28.94 -16.53
N GLU A 342 -9.26 -29.39 -15.65
CA GLU A 342 -9.57 -30.33 -14.57
C GLU A 342 -10.73 -29.80 -13.69
N TYR A 343 -10.63 -28.54 -13.27
CA TYR A 343 -11.67 -27.90 -12.48
C TYR A 343 -13.03 -27.84 -13.21
N LEU A 344 -13.02 -27.46 -14.49
CA LEU A 344 -14.21 -27.43 -15.32
C LEU A 344 -14.79 -28.84 -15.55
N ALA A 345 -13.95 -29.86 -15.68
CA ALA A 345 -14.38 -31.25 -15.81
C ALA A 345 -15.10 -31.74 -14.56
N VAL A 346 -14.63 -31.40 -13.37
CA VAL A 346 -15.31 -31.72 -12.11
C VAL A 346 -16.67 -31.04 -12.04
N GLN A 347 -16.75 -29.76 -12.41
CA GLN A 347 -17.99 -29.01 -12.44
C GLN A 347 -19.08 -29.60 -13.36
N GLN A 348 -18.69 -30.33 -14.40
CA GLN A 348 -19.64 -30.99 -15.30
C GLN A 348 -20.31 -32.21 -14.66
N ARG A 349 -19.67 -32.86 -13.70
CA ARG A 349 -20.12 -34.15 -13.12
C ARG A 349 -20.88 -33.97 -11.80
N VAL A 350 -20.76 -32.80 -11.16
CA VAL A 350 -21.36 -32.54 -9.85
C VAL A 350 -22.39 -31.44 -9.94
N ASP A 351 -23.65 -31.74 -9.60
CA ASP A 351 -24.77 -30.79 -9.68
C ASP A 351 -24.63 -29.58 -8.73
N LYS A 352 -23.97 -29.78 -7.59
CA LYS A 352 -23.62 -28.71 -6.67
C LYS A 352 -22.12 -28.76 -6.37
N VAL A 353 -21.40 -27.80 -6.89
CA VAL A 353 -19.96 -27.71 -6.75
C VAL A 353 -19.61 -27.28 -5.33
N LYS A 354 -19.13 -28.23 -4.54
CA LYS A 354 -18.40 -27.93 -3.27
C LYS A 354 -16.90 -27.82 -3.51
N ALA A 355 -16.48 -27.49 -4.73
CA ALA A 355 -15.07 -27.37 -5.07
C ALA A 355 -14.50 -26.05 -4.52
N PRO A 356 -13.23 -26.04 -4.13
CA PRO A 356 -12.52 -24.82 -3.75
C PRO A 356 -12.52 -23.82 -4.91
N ILE A 357 -12.40 -22.55 -4.59
CA ILE A 357 -12.44 -21.46 -5.57
C ILE A 357 -11.08 -21.35 -6.25
N LEU A 358 -11.07 -21.19 -7.57
CA LEU A 358 -9.83 -20.97 -8.29
C LEU A 358 -9.21 -19.62 -7.91
N CYS A 359 -7.98 -19.63 -7.43
CA CYS A 359 -7.20 -18.45 -7.13
C CYS A 359 -5.94 -18.39 -8.02
N LEU A 360 -5.92 -17.43 -8.93
CA LEU A 360 -4.81 -17.22 -9.86
C LEU A 360 -3.78 -16.29 -9.20
N VAL A 361 -2.65 -16.82 -8.77
CA VAL A 361 -1.60 -16.07 -8.07
C VAL A 361 -0.37 -15.91 -8.97
N GLY A 362 0.13 -14.70 -9.10
CA GLY A 362 1.35 -14.43 -9.87
C GLY A 362 1.62 -12.95 -10.09
N PRO A 363 2.76 -12.60 -10.69
CA PRO A 363 3.15 -11.22 -10.87
C PRO A 363 2.16 -10.45 -11.76
N PRO A 364 2.19 -9.11 -11.72
CA PRO A 364 1.33 -8.29 -12.56
C PRO A 364 1.63 -8.50 -14.05
N GLY A 365 0.58 -8.49 -14.86
CA GLY A 365 0.72 -8.58 -16.33
C GLY A 365 0.90 -9.99 -16.91
N VAL A 366 0.74 -11.06 -16.11
CA VAL A 366 0.81 -12.46 -16.61
C VAL A 366 -0.53 -13.00 -17.11
N GLY A 367 -1.55 -12.17 -17.22
CA GLY A 367 -2.82 -12.57 -17.84
C GLY A 367 -3.87 -13.12 -16.88
N LYS A 368 -3.75 -12.98 -15.56
CA LYS A 368 -4.73 -13.47 -14.57
C LYS A 368 -6.17 -13.06 -14.88
N THR A 369 -6.38 -11.77 -15.08
CA THR A 369 -7.71 -11.21 -15.36
C THR A 369 -8.26 -11.66 -16.73
N SER A 370 -7.40 -11.81 -17.74
CA SER A 370 -7.81 -12.31 -19.06
C SER A 370 -8.12 -13.80 -19.03
N LEU A 371 -7.43 -14.61 -18.22
CA LEU A 371 -7.79 -16.00 -17.98
C LEU A 371 -9.21 -16.14 -17.43
N GLY A 372 -9.59 -15.30 -16.46
CA GLY A 372 -10.96 -15.26 -15.95
C GLY A 372 -12.00 -14.93 -17.04
N GLN A 373 -11.67 -14.04 -17.98
CA GLN A 373 -12.53 -13.73 -19.12
C GLN A 373 -12.65 -14.93 -20.08
N SER A 374 -11.54 -15.61 -20.36
CA SER A 374 -11.52 -16.78 -21.24
C SER A 374 -12.27 -17.95 -20.63
N ILE A 375 -12.20 -18.18 -19.32
CA ILE A 375 -13.02 -19.17 -18.61
C ILE A 375 -14.51 -18.84 -18.75
N ALA A 376 -14.90 -17.58 -18.63
CA ALA A 376 -16.28 -17.14 -18.81
C ALA A 376 -16.75 -17.38 -20.26
N LYS A 377 -15.92 -17.06 -21.26
CA LYS A 377 -16.16 -17.31 -22.70
C LYS A 377 -16.32 -18.81 -22.98
N ALA A 378 -15.42 -19.62 -22.44
CA ALA A 378 -15.41 -21.07 -22.60
C ALA A 378 -16.67 -21.75 -22.03
N THR A 379 -17.09 -21.32 -20.84
CA THR A 379 -18.27 -21.85 -20.15
C THR A 379 -19.60 -21.21 -20.61
N GLY A 380 -19.55 -20.17 -21.44
CA GLY A 380 -20.74 -19.41 -21.85
C GLY A 380 -21.39 -18.61 -20.73
N ARG A 381 -20.68 -18.38 -19.61
CA ARG A 381 -21.12 -17.56 -18.51
C ARG A 381 -20.91 -16.08 -18.83
N LYS A 382 -21.74 -15.21 -18.31
CA LYS A 382 -21.47 -13.79 -18.35
C LYS A 382 -20.34 -13.46 -17.36
N TYR A 383 -19.51 -12.51 -17.73
CA TYR A 383 -18.34 -12.10 -16.93
C TYR A 383 -18.65 -10.83 -16.13
N VAL A 384 -18.28 -10.83 -14.88
CA VAL A 384 -18.26 -9.63 -14.03
C VAL A 384 -16.96 -9.59 -13.22
N ARG A 385 -16.42 -8.40 -13.03
CA ARG A 385 -15.19 -8.17 -12.25
C ARG A 385 -15.48 -7.21 -11.09
N MET A 386 -15.00 -7.57 -9.91
CA MET A 386 -15.00 -6.73 -8.73
C MET A 386 -13.55 -6.60 -8.22
N ALA A 387 -13.04 -5.36 -8.18
CA ALA A 387 -11.74 -5.10 -7.59
C ALA A 387 -11.89 -5.02 -6.07
N LEU A 388 -11.10 -5.80 -5.36
CA LEU A 388 -11.06 -5.84 -3.90
C LEU A 388 -9.97 -4.93 -3.33
N GLY A 389 -9.01 -4.51 -4.15
CA GLY A 389 -7.92 -3.63 -3.74
C GLY A 389 -8.43 -2.31 -3.17
N GLY A 390 -8.07 -2.03 -1.92
CA GLY A 390 -8.46 -0.82 -1.21
C GLY A 390 -9.81 -0.89 -0.48
N MET A 391 -10.54 -2.00 -0.54
CA MET A 391 -11.71 -2.21 0.30
C MET A 391 -11.29 -2.38 1.76
N ARG A 392 -11.97 -1.68 2.65
CA ARG A 392 -11.70 -1.70 4.09
C ARG A 392 -12.96 -1.86 4.94
N ASP A 393 -14.15 -1.65 4.36
CA ASP A 393 -15.43 -1.69 5.03
C ASP A 393 -16.24 -2.91 4.56
N GLU A 394 -16.70 -3.72 5.50
CA GLU A 394 -17.59 -4.86 5.26
C GLU A 394 -18.87 -4.46 4.51
N ALA A 395 -19.36 -3.24 4.77
CA ALA A 395 -20.54 -2.71 4.11
C ALA A 395 -20.38 -2.54 2.59
N GLU A 396 -19.17 -2.47 2.06
CA GLU A 396 -18.96 -2.49 0.61
C GLU A 396 -19.38 -3.83 -0.01
N ILE A 397 -19.27 -4.94 0.72
CA ILE A 397 -19.63 -6.29 0.27
C ILE A 397 -21.07 -6.60 0.58
N ARG A 398 -21.51 -6.36 1.83
CA ARG A 398 -22.84 -6.68 2.36
C ARG A 398 -23.86 -5.54 2.27
N GLY A 399 -23.48 -4.35 1.81
CA GLY A 399 -24.38 -3.21 1.75
C GLY A 399 -24.59 -2.50 3.09
N HIS A 400 -25.19 -1.33 3.04
CA HIS A 400 -25.56 -0.55 4.21
C HIS A 400 -27.01 -0.79 4.58
N ARG A 401 -27.31 -0.76 5.90
CA ARG A 401 -28.71 -0.82 6.35
C ARG A 401 -29.52 0.33 5.74
N ARG A 402 -30.68 0.02 5.18
CA ARG A 402 -31.55 0.98 4.45
C ARG A 402 -32.08 2.16 5.26
N THR A 403 -31.89 2.14 6.60
CA THR A 403 -32.26 3.25 7.49
C THR A 403 -31.39 4.49 7.30
N TYR A 404 -30.22 4.37 6.64
CA TYR A 404 -29.32 5.47 6.38
C TYR A 404 -29.63 6.13 5.03
N ILE A 405 -29.59 7.47 4.99
CA ILE A 405 -29.74 8.22 3.73
C ILE A 405 -28.56 7.90 2.82
N GLY A 406 -28.85 7.47 1.59
CA GLY A 406 -27.81 7.06 0.64
C GLY A 406 -27.39 5.60 0.77
N ALA A 407 -28.08 4.78 1.57
CA ALA A 407 -27.82 3.35 1.64
C ALA A 407 -27.99 2.67 0.28
N MET A 408 -27.08 1.74 0.00
CA MET A 408 -27.07 0.94 -1.24
C MET A 408 -26.78 -0.53 -0.92
N PRO A 409 -27.23 -1.47 -1.76
CA PRO A 409 -26.81 -2.88 -1.65
C PRO A 409 -25.29 -3.02 -1.81
N GLY A 410 -24.77 -4.12 -1.32
CA GLY A 410 -23.35 -4.46 -1.46
C GLY A 410 -22.95 -4.64 -2.92
N LYS A 411 -21.65 -4.45 -3.19
CA LYS A 411 -21.09 -4.54 -4.55
C LYS A 411 -21.32 -5.89 -5.21
N VAL A 412 -21.48 -6.96 -4.42
CA VAL A 412 -21.81 -8.30 -4.94
C VAL A 412 -23.16 -8.28 -5.64
N LEU A 413 -24.20 -7.84 -4.95
CA LEU A 413 -25.56 -7.77 -5.52
C LEU A 413 -25.69 -6.70 -6.60
N GLN A 414 -25.03 -5.55 -6.46
CA GLN A 414 -24.98 -4.54 -7.52
C GLN A 414 -24.38 -5.10 -8.81
N SER A 415 -23.30 -5.88 -8.69
CA SER A 415 -22.65 -6.50 -9.83
C SER A 415 -23.53 -7.55 -10.50
N LEU A 416 -24.26 -8.33 -9.73
CA LEU A 416 -25.22 -9.30 -10.23
C LEU A 416 -26.39 -8.62 -10.95
N THR A 417 -26.91 -7.54 -10.42
CA THR A 417 -27.93 -6.71 -11.07
C THR A 417 -27.44 -6.18 -12.41
N LYS A 418 -26.21 -5.65 -12.46
CA LYS A 418 -25.60 -5.12 -13.69
C LYS A 418 -25.45 -6.19 -14.78
N VAL A 419 -25.06 -7.40 -14.40
CA VAL A 419 -24.88 -8.53 -15.32
C VAL A 419 -26.25 -9.12 -15.74
N GLY A 420 -27.25 -9.05 -14.88
CA GLY A 420 -28.61 -9.49 -15.12
C GLY A 420 -28.77 -11.01 -15.24
N THR A 421 -27.86 -11.80 -14.65
CA THR A 421 -27.92 -13.26 -14.59
C THR A 421 -27.43 -13.78 -13.25
N ARG A 422 -28.02 -14.86 -12.75
CA ARG A 422 -27.74 -15.47 -11.47
C ARG A 422 -26.44 -16.29 -11.46
N ASN A 423 -26.00 -16.80 -12.62
CA ASN A 423 -24.88 -17.71 -12.76
C ASN A 423 -23.69 -17.15 -13.56
N PRO A 424 -23.23 -15.91 -13.31
CA PRO A 424 -22.06 -15.37 -14.00
C PRO A 424 -20.77 -16.03 -13.51
N LEU A 425 -19.69 -15.79 -14.22
CA LEU A 425 -18.35 -15.89 -13.65
C LEU A 425 -18.03 -14.55 -12.97
N PHE A 426 -17.73 -14.60 -11.68
CA PHE A 426 -17.44 -13.46 -10.85
C PHE A 426 -15.95 -13.43 -10.51
N LEU A 427 -15.21 -12.52 -11.11
CA LEU A 427 -13.79 -12.35 -10.85
C LEU A 427 -13.57 -11.37 -9.69
N LEU A 428 -12.96 -11.87 -8.62
CA LEU A 428 -12.50 -11.10 -7.46
C LEU A 428 -11.04 -10.75 -7.67
N ASP A 429 -10.77 -9.50 -8.04
CA ASP A 429 -9.45 -9.06 -8.44
C ASP A 429 -8.68 -8.39 -7.29
N GLU A 430 -7.39 -8.73 -7.15
CA GLU A 430 -6.46 -8.20 -6.14
C GLU A 430 -6.89 -8.51 -4.68
N ILE A 431 -7.17 -9.79 -4.39
CA ILE A 431 -7.61 -10.23 -3.06
C ILE A 431 -6.52 -10.04 -1.97
N ASP A 432 -5.25 -10.02 -2.34
CA ASP A 432 -4.11 -9.75 -1.47
C ASP A 432 -4.03 -8.30 -0.97
N LYS A 433 -4.83 -7.41 -1.55
CA LYS A 433 -4.87 -5.99 -1.17
C LYS A 433 -6.09 -5.62 -0.32
N LEU A 434 -6.78 -6.60 0.21
CA LEU A 434 -7.81 -6.37 1.22
C LEU A 434 -7.17 -5.79 2.48
N GLY A 435 -7.72 -4.69 2.98
CA GLY A 435 -7.29 -4.08 4.23
C GLY A 435 -8.31 -4.34 5.33
N THR A 436 -7.84 -4.48 6.57
CA THR A 436 -8.69 -4.44 7.77
C THR A 436 -8.63 -3.04 8.38
N ASP A 437 -9.78 -2.50 8.80
CA ASP A 437 -9.89 -1.20 9.48
C ASP A 437 -10.82 -1.38 10.70
N PHE A 438 -10.85 -0.38 11.57
CA PHE A 438 -11.78 -0.32 12.72
C PHE A 438 -13.28 -0.37 12.33
N ARG A 439 -13.60 -0.22 11.03
CA ARG A 439 -14.96 -0.27 10.49
C ARG A 439 -15.46 -1.67 10.14
N GLY A 440 -14.60 -2.68 10.21
CA GLY A 440 -14.95 -4.06 9.91
C GLY A 440 -13.86 -4.82 9.18
N ASP A 441 -14.11 -6.10 8.96
CA ASP A 441 -13.23 -7.00 8.22
C ASP A 441 -13.91 -7.49 6.94
N PRO A 442 -13.58 -6.94 5.77
CA PRO A 442 -14.11 -7.40 4.49
C PRO A 442 -13.83 -8.88 4.22
N SER A 443 -12.76 -9.45 4.80
CA SER A 443 -12.41 -10.85 4.63
C SER A 443 -13.48 -11.77 5.23
N SER A 444 -14.07 -11.38 6.36
CA SER A 444 -15.17 -12.11 7.00
C SER A 444 -16.43 -12.11 6.15
N ALA A 445 -16.75 -10.98 5.51
CA ALA A 445 -17.89 -10.93 4.58
C ALA A 445 -17.65 -11.77 3.33
N LEU A 446 -16.40 -11.79 2.82
CA LEU A 446 -16.04 -12.64 1.68
C LEU A 446 -16.09 -14.13 2.02
N LEU A 447 -15.80 -14.54 3.26
CA LEU A 447 -15.95 -15.93 3.66
C LEU A 447 -17.39 -16.43 3.44
N GLU A 448 -18.40 -15.65 3.79
CA GLU A 448 -19.80 -16.03 3.54
C GLU A 448 -20.13 -16.10 2.04
N VAL A 449 -19.59 -15.18 1.25
CA VAL A 449 -19.78 -15.18 -0.22
C VAL A 449 -19.14 -16.41 -0.86
N LEU A 450 -17.97 -16.81 -0.38
CA LEU A 450 -17.11 -17.81 -1.01
C LEU A 450 -17.30 -19.22 -0.45
N ASP A 451 -17.86 -19.35 0.74
CA ASP A 451 -18.08 -20.65 1.35
C ASP A 451 -19.30 -21.35 0.71
N PRO A 452 -19.12 -22.50 0.02
CA PRO A 452 -20.24 -23.24 -0.59
C PRO A 452 -21.31 -23.70 0.40
N GLU A 453 -20.98 -23.77 1.70
CA GLU A 453 -21.93 -24.15 2.74
C GLU A 453 -22.82 -22.99 3.20
N GLN A 454 -22.38 -21.74 3.02
CA GLN A 454 -23.06 -20.54 3.46
C GLN A 454 -23.59 -19.66 2.32
N ASN A 455 -22.99 -19.72 1.13
CA ASN A 455 -23.26 -18.79 0.03
C ASN A 455 -24.71 -18.91 -0.53
N HIS A 456 -25.42 -19.98 -0.23
CA HIS A 456 -26.84 -20.14 -0.64
C HIS A 456 -27.79 -19.24 0.17
N THR A 457 -27.35 -18.71 1.31
CA THR A 457 -28.10 -17.81 2.19
C THR A 457 -27.33 -16.50 2.42
N PHE A 458 -26.74 -15.95 1.36
CA PHE A 458 -26.00 -14.70 1.46
C PHE A 458 -26.92 -13.54 1.87
N GLY A 459 -26.63 -12.94 3.02
CA GLY A 459 -27.38 -11.83 3.60
C GLY A 459 -26.80 -10.46 3.27
N ASP A 460 -27.49 -9.68 2.44
CA ASP A 460 -27.17 -8.27 2.21
C ASP A 460 -27.98 -7.38 3.15
N HIS A 461 -27.32 -6.46 3.85
CA HIS A 461 -27.93 -5.58 4.86
C HIS A 461 -28.96 -4.59 4.29
N TYR A 462 -28.83 -4.24 2.98
CA TYR A 462 -29.80 -3.38 2.32
C TYR A 462 -31.02 -4.17 1.86
N VAL A 463 -30.80 -5.33 1.26
CA VAL A 463 -31.86 -6.18 0.69
C VAL A 463 -32.63 -6.90 1.78
N GLU A 464 -31.93 -7.30 2.87
CA GLU A 464 -32.49 -8.00 4.04
C GLU A 464 -33.30 -9.27 3.68
N VAL A 465 -32.95 -9.91 2.58
CA VAL A 465 -33.48 -11.20 2.12
C VAL A 465 -32.30 -11.99 1.58
N ASP A 466 -32.26 -13.27 1.91
CA ASP A 466 -31.20 -14.16 1.47
C ASP A 466 -31.17 -14.27 -0.05
N PHE A 467 -29.97 -14.14 -0.61
CA PHE A 467 -29.71 -14.35 -2.03
C PHE A 467 -28.80 -15.55 -2.24
N ASP A 468 -29.24 -16.48 -3.08
CA ASP A 468 -28.49 -17.70 -3.35
C ASP A 468 -27.39 -17.45 -4.40
N LEU A 469 -26.12 -17.48 -3.95
CA LEU A 469 -24.92 -17.33 -4.77
C LEU A 469 -24.34 -18.68 -5.26
N SER A 470 -24.96 -19.82 -4.97
CA SER A 470 -24.43 -21.16 -5.28
C SER A 470 -24.21 -21.43 -6.78
N ASP A 471 -24.93 -20.72 -7.65
CA ASP A 471 -24.78 -20.82 -9.10
C ASP A 471 -23.64 -19.92 -9.67
N VAL A 472 -23.10 -19.01 -8.87
CA VAL A 472 -22.01 -18.11 -9.28
C VAL A 472 -20.69 -18.87 -9.31
N MET A 473 -19.94 -18.73 -10.38
CA MET A 473 -18.59 -19.24 -10.45
C MET A 473 -17.61 -18.13 -9.99
N PHE A 474 -17.06 -18.27 -8.80
CA PHE A 474 -16.07 -17.34 -8.30
C PHE A 474 -14.66 -17.73 -8.76
N VAL A 475 -13.89 -16.74 -9.19
CA VAL A 475 -12.45 -16.86 -9.49
C VAL A 475 -11.77 -15.69 -8.84
N ALA A 476 -10.70 -15.94 -8.07
CA ALA A 476 -9.92 -14.89 -7.43
C ALA A 476 -8.60 -14.65 -8.17
N THR A 477 -8.07 -13.43 -8.09
CA THR A 477 -6.71 -13.13 -8.53
C THR A 477 -5.92 -12.48 -7.39
N SER A 478 -4.64 -12.80 -7.34
CA SER A 478 -3.70 -12.22 -6.38
C SER A 478 -2.35 -11.95 -7.05
N ASN A 479 -1.64 -10.94 -6.57
CA ASN A 479 -0.25 -10.71 -7.00
C ASN A 479 0.75 -11.42 -6.08
N SER A 480 0.39 -11.69 -4.84
CA SER A 480 1.22 -12.33 -3.82
C SER A 480 0.45 -13.41 -3.07
N MET A 481 1.16 -14.19 -2.25
CA MET A 481 0.53 -15.18 -1.34
C MET A 481 0.04 -14.55 -0.02
N ASN A 482 0.08 -13.23 0.11
CA ASN A 482 -0.39 -12.52 1.28
C ASN A 482 -1.93 -12.42 1.30
N ILE A 483 -2.57 -13.58 1.35
CA ILE A 483 -4.03 -13.75 1.41
C ILE A 483 -4.37 -14.16 2.84
N PRO A 484 -5.45 -13.63 3.44
CA PRO A 484 -5.91 -14.09 4.75
C PRO A 484 -6.06 -15.62 4.81
N PRO A 485 -5.48 -16.30 5.82
CA PRO A 485 -5.45 -17.76 5.86
C PRO A 485 -6.82 -18.41 5.74
N ALA A 486 -7.84 -17.84 6.37
CA ALA A 486 -9.21 -18.36 6.31
C ALA A 486 -9.81 -18.36 4.90
N LEU A 487 -9.42 -17.39 4.04
CA LEU A 487 -9.81 -17.36 2.64
C LEU A 487 -8.97 -18.35 1.82
N LEU A 488 -7.68 -18.45 2.13
CA LEU A 488 -6.75 -19.34 1.42
C LEU A 488 -7.15 -20.81 1.54
N ASP A 489 -7.64 -21.23 2.72
CA ASP A 489 -8.13 -22.59 2.97
C ASP A 489 -9.32 -23.01 2.05
N ARG A 490 -10.02 -22.05 1.47
CA ARG A 490 -11.15 -22.26 0.56
C ARG A 490 -10.78 -22.10 -0.91
N MET A 491 -9.49 -21.91 -1.19
CA MET A 491 -9.00 -21.61 -2.54
C MET A 491 -8.07 -22.69 -3.06
N GLU A 492 -8.27 -23.06 -4.30
CA GLU A 492 -7.29 -23.80 -5.07
C GLU A 492 -6.33 -22.82 -5.76
N VAL A 493 -5.09 -22.75 -5.26
CA VAL A 493 -4.09 -21.81 -5.76
C VAL A 493 -3.42 -22.34 -7.00
N ILE A 494 -3.60 -21.61 -8.11
CA ILE A 494 -2.88 -21.84 -9.37
C ILE A 494 -1.83 -20.74 -9.51
N ARG A 495 -0.55 -21.13 -9.45
CA ARG A 495 0.56 -20.18 -9.58
C ARG A 495 0.90 -19.92 -11.05
N LEU A 496 0.87 -18.67 -11.44
CA LEU A 496 1.33 -18.17 -12.73
C LEU A 496 2.73 -17.59 -12.55
N SER A 497 3.70 -18.18 -13.23
CA SER A 497 5.06 -17.63 -13.28
C SER A 497 5.17 -16.52 -14.33
N GLY A 498 6.29 -15.80 -14.30
CA GLY A 498 6.64 -14.86 -15.37
C GLY A 498 6.88 -15.55 -16.70
N TYR A 499 6.82 -14.77 -17.77
CA TYR A 499 7.05 -15.23 -19.14
C TYR A 499 8.53 -15.16 -19.52
N THR A 500 8.98 -16.11 -20.34
CA THR A 500 10.28 -16.07 -21.02
C THR A 500 10.27 -14.96 -22.10
N GLU A 501 11.45 -14.61 -22.63
CA GLU A 501 11.57 -13.67 -23.73
C GLU A 501 10.80 -14.14 -24.98
N ASP A 502 10.90 -15.44 -25.29
CA ASP A 502 10.21 -16.03 -26.44
C ASP A 502 8.69 -16.03 -26.26
N GLU A 503 8.21 -16.38 -25.06
CA GLU A 503 6.79 -16.26 -24.73
C GLU A 503 6.29 -14.83 -24.85
N LYS A 504 7.03 -13.86 -24.31
CA LYS A 504 6.68 -12.43 -24.43
C LYS A 504 6.63 -11.97 -25.86
N THR A 505 7.60 -12.39 -26.67
CA THR A 505 7.65 -12.06 -28.10
C THR A 505 6.44 -12.64 -28.85
N ASN A 506 6.12 -13.92 -28.62
CA ASN A 506 4.94 -14.56 -29.20
C ASN A 506 3.64 -13.90 -28.75
N ILE A 507 3.50 -13.59 -27.44
CA ILE A 507 2.34 -12.90 -26.91
C ILE A 507 2.21 -11.50 -27.53
N ALA A 508 3.32 -10.79 -27.68
CA ALA A 508 3.32 -9.48 -28.31
C ALA A 508 2.84 -9.51 -29.75
N VAL A 509 3.40 -10.40 -30.56
CA VAL A 509 3.08 -10.49 -31.98
C VAL A 509 1.65 -11.01 -32.21
N LYS A 510 1.22 -12.06 -31.49
CA LYS A 510 -0.08 -12.70 -31.71
C LYS A 510 -1.26 -11.94 -31.12
N TYR A 511 -1.06 -11.29 -29.95
CA TYR A 511 -2.18 -10.72 -29.18
C TYR A 511 -2.06 -9.23 -28.92
N LEU A 512 -0.89 -8.75 -28.41
CA LEU A 512 -0.78 -7.37 -27.96
C LEU A 512 -0.71 -6.40 -29.13
N LEU A 513 0.08 -6.70 -30.15
CA LEU A 513 0.25 -5.80 -31.31
C LEU A 513 -1.06 -5.59 -32.06
N PRO A 514 -1.81 -6.66 -32.48
CA PRO A 514 -3.11 -6.47 -33.12
C PRO A 514 -4.11 -5.71 -32.24
N LYS A 515 -4.14 -6.00 -30.96
CA LYS A 515 -4.98 -5.32 -29.99
C LYS A 515 -4.63 -3.84 -29.90
N GLN A 516 -3.35 -3.48 -29.81
CA GLN A 516 -2.91 -2.09 -29.70
C GLN A 516 -3.07 -1.33 -31.02
N MET A 517 -2.87 -1.97 -32.15
CA MET A 517 -3.17 -1.38 -33.47
C MET A 517 -4.65 -1.01 -33.56
N LYS A 518 -5.54 -1.95 -33.24
CA LYS A 518 -6.99 -1.70 -33.20
C LYS A 518 -7.37 -0.58 -32.23
N ASN A 519 -6.82 -0.58 -31.01
CA ASN A 519 -7.15 0.41 -29.99
C ASN A 519 -6.66 1.82 -30.34
N ASN A 520 -5.57 1.94 -31.09
CA ASN A 520 -4.99 3.21 -31.50
C ASN A 520 -5.39 3.60 -32.95
N GLY A 521 -6.26 2.82 -33.61
CA GLY A 521 -6.75 3.14 -34.95
C GLY A 521 -5.72 2.97 -36.06
N VAL A 522 -4.72 2.12 -35.87
CA VAL A 522 -3.71 1.77 -36.90
C VAL A 522 -4.24 0.59 -37.72
N LYS A 523 -4.20 0.71 -39.03
CA LYS A 523 -4.58 -0.37 -39.95
C LYS A 523 -3.39 -1.30 -40.22
N ASP A 524 -3.65 -2.57 -40.51
CA ASP A 524 -2.60 -3.58 -40.78
C ASP A 524 -1.68 -3.19 -41.94
N ALA A 525 -2.18 -2.44 -42.90
CA ALA A 525 -1.39 -1.94 -44.02
C ALA A 525 -0.53 -0.69 -43.68
N GLU A 526 -0.72 -0.09 -42.51
CA GLU A 526 -0.05 1.17 -42.13
C GLU A 526 1.22 0.95 -41.30
N MET A 527 1.32 -0.18 -40.59
CA MET A 527 2.46 -0.47 -39.71
C MET A 527 2.81 -1.95 -39.73
N GLN A 528 4.09 -2.25 -39.76
CA GLN A 528 4.64 -3.60 -39.55
C GLN A 528 5.76 -3.50 -38.52
N VAL A 529 5.75 -4.40 -37.54
CA VAL A 529 6.75 -4.46 -36.48
C VAL A 529 7.51 -5.77 -36.64
N ALA A 530 8.82 -5.68 -36.84
CA ALA A 530 9.67 -6.84 -36.95
C ALA A 530 9.76 -7.57 -35.59
N GLU A 531 9.83 -8.90 -35.61
CA GLU A 531 9.98 -9.69 -34.40
C GLU A 531 11.25 -9.33 -33.62
N ALA A 532 12.37 -9.04 -34.34
CA ALA A 532 13.60 -8.56 -33.73
C ALA A 532 13.39 -7.25 -32.95
N ALA A 533 12.54 -6.33 -33.45
CA ALA A 533 12.20 -5.11 -32.73
C ALA A 533 11.43 -5.42 -31.44
N VAL A 534 10.49 -6.37 -31.48
CA VAL A 534 9.77 -6.80 -30.27
C VAL A 534 10.73 -7.39 -29.22
N ARG A 535 11.69 -8.21 -29.64
CA ARG A 535 12.75 -8.74 -28.74
C ARG A 535 13.58 -7.63 -28.12
N ASP A 536 13.96 -6.63 -28.91
CA ASP A 536 14.70 -5.46 -28.42
C ASP A 536 13.86 -4.62 -27.43
N ILE A 537 12.55 -4.50 -27.65
CA ILE A 537 11.66 -3.86 -26.69
C ILE A 537 11.67 -4.62 -25.35
N VAL A 538 11.57 -5.94 -25.38
CA VAL A 538 11.61 -6.78 -24.19
C VAL A 538 12.94 -6.61 -23.44
N ARG A 539 14.06 -6.57 -24.16
CA ARG A 539 15.41 -6.51 -23.59
C ARG A 539 15.80 -5.14 -23.05
N TYR A 540 15.49 -4.09 -23.78
CA TYR A 540 16.05 -2.76 -23.53
C TYR A 540 15.04 -1.72 -23.03
N TYR A 541 13.74 -1.97 -23.17
CA TYR A 541 12.72 -0.97 -22.79
C TYR A 541 11.78 -1.46 -21.71
N THR A 542 11.80 -2.78 -21.38
CA THR A 542 10.95 -3.35 -20.31
C THR A 542 11.76 -4.19 -19.33
N ARG A 543 11.30 -4.18 -18.05
CA ARG A 543 11.85 -5.02 -16.98
C ARG A 543 10.69 -5.47 -16.11
N GLU A 544 10.07 -6.57 -16.48
CA GLU A 544 8.87 -7.10 -15.83
C GLU A 544 8.74 -8.61 -16.02
N ALA A 545 8.04 -9.28 -15.11
CA ALA A 545 7.71 -10.70 -15.24
C ALA A 545 6.64 -10.93 -16.30
N GLY A 546 5.63 -10.08 -16.38
CA GLY A 546 4.52 -10.14 -17.34
C GLY A 546 4.79 -9.38 -18.64
N VAL A 547 3.72 -8.85 -19.23
CA VAL A 547 3.73 -8.13 -20.52
C VAL A 547 3.03 -6.77 -20.47
N ARG A 548 2.78 -6.23 -19.28
CA ARG A 548 2.04 -4.97 -19.13
C ARG A 548 2.82 -3.75 -19.63
N SER A 549 4.12 -3.66 -19.29
CA SER A 549 4.99 -2.60 -19.78
C SER A 549 5.25 -2.75 -21.28
N LEU A 550 5.40 -4.00 -21.76
CA LEU A 550 5.53 -4.31 -23.18
C LEU A 550 4.30 -3.81 -23.95
N GLU A 551 3.11 -4.07 -23.47
CA GLU A 551 1.86 -3.56 -24.07
C GLU A 551 1.83 -2.02 -24.13
N LEU A 552 2.32 -1.33 -23.07
CA LEU A 552 2.40 0.14 -23.05
C LEU A 552 3.42 0.68 -24.06
N GLU A 553 4.59 0.03 -24.20
CA GLU A 553 5.59 0.45 -25.18
C GLU A 553 5.08 0.22 -26.62
N LEU A 554 4.41 -0.90 -26.91
CA LEU A 554 3.75 -1.13 -28.20
C LEU A 554 2.68 -0.08 -28.49
N SER A 555 1.87 0.29 -27.48
CA SER A 555 0.89 1.35 -27.61
C SER A 555 1.54 2.72 -27.92
N LYS A 556 2.72 3.02 -27.34
CA LYS A 556 3.47 4.25 -27.66
C LYS A 556 3.91 4.27 -29.11
N ILE A 557 4.40 3.16 -29.65
CA ILE A 557 4.78 3.01 -31.05
C ILE A 557 3.57 3.30 -31.95
N CYS A 558 2.44 2.64 -31.69
CA CYS A 558 1.20 2.88 -32.45
C CYS A 558 0.80 4.37 -32.45
N ARG A 559 0.80 5.03 -31.28
CA ARG A 559 0.46 6.46 -31.18
C ARG A 559 1.42 7.37 -31.95
N LYS A 560 2.74 7.06 -31.93
CA LYS A 560 3.73 7.84 -32.70
C LYS A 560 3.58 7.63 -34.19
N VAL A 561 3.26 6.41 -34.62
CA VAL A 561 2.97 6.11 -36.03
C VAL A 561 1.75 6.89 -36.50
N VAL A 562 0.63 6.83 -35.76
CA VAL A 562 -0.57 7.62 -36.10
C VAL A 562 -0.27 9.13 -36.20
N LYS A 563 0.44 9.66 -35.20
CA LYS A 563 0.86 11.07 -35.21
C LYS A 563 1.73 11.38 -36.45
N GLY A 564 2.69 10.49 -36.77
CA GLY A 564 3.59 10.68 -37.92
C GLY A 564 2.87 10.65 -39.27
N LEU A 565 1.91 9.73 -39.45
CA LEU A 565 1.08 9.63 -40.65
C LEU A 565 0.18 10.84 -40.81
N LEU A 566 -0.51 11.27 -39.73
CA LEU A 566 -1.38 12.46 -39.78
C LEU A 566 -0.62 13.77 -40.07
N LEU A 567 0.60 13.89 -39.55
CA LEU A 567 1.48 15.04 -39.81
C LEU A 567 2.24 14.90 -41.13
N LYS A 568 2.02 13.83 -41.90
CA LYS A 568 2.72 13.52 -43.17
C LYS A 568 4.24 13.44 -43.00
N LYS A 569 4.73 13.10 -41.82
CA LYS A 569 6.14 12.89 -41.52
C LYS A 569 6.60 11.44 -41.76
N LEU A 570 5.65 10.52 -41.78
CA LEU A 570 5.85 9.11 -42.09
C LEU A 570 4.97 8.71 -43.27
N GLN A 571 5.41 7.72 -44.04
CA GLN A 571 4.65 7.11 -45.12
C GLN A 571 4.33 5.67 -44.81
N ALA A 572 3.12 5.23 -45.09
CA ALA A 572 2.72 3.85 -44.91
C ALA A 572 3.28 2.96 -46.05
N PRO A 573 3.66 1.70 -45.79
CA PRO A 573 3.74 1.04 -44.47
C PRO A 573 4.97 1.45 -43.65
N VAL A 574 4.77 1.84 -42.41
CA VAL A 574 5.85 2.18 -41.49
C VAL A 574 6.49 0.88 -40.97
N GLN A 575 7.75 0.66 -41.30
CA GLN A 575 8.51 -0.49 -40.81
C GLN A 575 9.17 -0.14 -39.47
N VAL A 576 8.83 -0.86 -38.40
CA VAL A 576 9.48 -0.73 -37.09
C VAL A 576 10.49 -1.85 -36.95
N THR A 577 11.76 -1.50 -36.91
CA THR A 577 12.91 -2.42 -36.80
C THR A 577 13.67 -2.15 -35.52
N ALA A 578 14.61 -3.02 -35.15
CA ALA A 578 15.47 -2.84 -33.98
C ALA A 578 16.27 -1.54 -34.05
N ASP A 579 16.70 -1.12 -35.24
CA ASP A 579 17.56 0.05 -35.44
C ASP A 579 16.81 1.38 -35.25
N ASN A 580 15.52 1.44 -35.65
CA ASN A 580 14.72 2.66 -35.55
C ASN A 580 13.84 2.74 -34.30
N LEU A 581 13.92 1.76 -33.39
CA LEU A 581 13.21 1.81 -32.09
C LEU A 581 13.48 3.08 -31.28
N PRO A 582 14.71 3.64 -31.25
CA PRO A 582 14.97 4.90 -30.54
C PRO A 582 14.12 6.07 -31.01
N ASP A 583 13.72 6.11 -32.28
CA ASP A 583 12.84 7.16 -32.82
C ASP A 583 11.43 7.11 -32.22
N PHE A 584 10.99 5.90 -31.89
CA PHE A 584 9.67 5.65 -31.30
C PHE A 584 9.67 5.63 -29.78
N LEU A 585 10.68 5.06 -29.13
CA LEU A 585 10.70 4.81 -27.69
C LEU A 585 11.70 5.68 -26.92
N GLY A 586 12.63 6.32 -27.63
CA GLY A 586 13.73 7.08 -27.03
C GLY A 586 14.93 6.20 -26.69
N VAL A 587 15.80 6.70 -25.82
CA VAL A 587 16.99 5.97 -25.40
C VAL A 587 16.64 4.65 -24.68
N ARG A 588 17.49 3.65 -24.87
CA ARG A 588 17.39 2.37 -24.17
C ARG A 588 17.41 2.59 -22.65
N LYS A 589 16.44 2.02 -21.95
CA LYS A 589 16.27 2.21 -20.50
C LYS A 589 17.10 1.23 -19.69
N TYR A 590 17.33 0.04 -20.26
CA TYR A 590 18.01 -1.06 -19.59
C TYR A 590 19.18 -1.55 -20.44
N THR A 591 20.21 -2.08 -19.80
CA THR A 591 21.30 -2.79 -20.45
C THR A 591 21.03 -4.28 -20.35
N TYR A 592 21.12 -4.97 -21.49
CA TYR A 592 20.99 -6.43 -21.57
C TYR A 592 22.40 -7.05 -21.58
N GLY A 593 22.57 -8.18 -20.86
CA GLY A 593 23.82 -8.91 -20.87
C GLY A 593 24.91 -8.27 -19.99
N ARG A 594 24.59 -7.81 -18.79
CA ARG A 594 25.54 -7.29 -17.79
C ARG A 594 26.25 -8.39 -17.00
N ALA A 595 26.56 -9.56 -17.56
CA ALA A 595 27.66 -10.35 -17.04
C ALA A 595 28.90 -9.52 -17.34
N GLU A 596 29.51 -8.92 -16.32
CA GLU A 596 30.77 -8.20 -16.49
C GLU A 596 31.77 -9.19 -17.08
N GLY A 597 32.33 -8.85 -18.25
CA GLY A 597 33.17 -9.76 -19.01
C GLY A 597 34.54 -10.02 -18.37
N GLN A 598 34.76 -9.57 -17.13
CA GLN A 598 36.01 -9.75 -16.40
C GLN A 598 35.77 -10.35 -15.02
N ASN A 599 36.55 -11.33 -14.66
CA ASN A 599 36.56 -11.91 -13.33
C ASN A 599 37.10 -10.89 -12.33
N GLN A 600 36.38 -10.66 -11.23
CA GLN A 600 36.74 -9.66 -10.24
C GLN A 600 36.91 -10.26 -8.84
N VAL A 601 37.83 -9.70 -8.06
CA VAL A 601 38.03 -10.09 -6.66
C VAL A 601 36.95 -9.42 -5.80
N GLY A 602 36.30 -10.22 -4.98
CA GLY A 602 35.28 -9.75 -4.04
C GLY A 602 33.92 -9.43 -4.66
N GLN A 603 33.71 -9.60 -5.97
CA GLN A 603 32.44 -9.35 -6.64
C GLN A 603 31.81 -10.65 -7.11
N VAL A 604 30.53 -10.85 -6.74
CA VAL A 604 29.76 -12.05 -7.04
C VAL A 604 28.38 -11.65 -7.58
N VAL A 605 27.89 -12.43 -8.54
CA VAL A 605 26.53 -12.30 -9.04
C VAL A 605 25.63 -13.29 -8.31
N GLY A 606 24.75 -12.79 -7.46
CA GLY A 606 23.64 -13.53 -6.87
C GLY A 606 22.38 -13.42 -7.71
N LEU A 607 21.37 -14.23 -7.38
CA LEU A 607 20.07 -14.23 -8.02
C LEU A 607 18.99 -13.87 -7.01
N ALA A 608 18.26 -12.80 -7.26
CA ALA A 608 17.17 -12.32 -6.45
C ALA A 608 15.81 -12.62 -7.12
N TRP A 609 14.80 -12.83 -6.30
CA TRP A 609 13.41 -12.83 -6.70
C TRP A 609 12.76 -11.52 -6.25
N THR A 610 11.95 -10.91 -7.11
CA THR A 610 11.19 -9.70 -6.84
C THR A 610 9.75 -9.86 -7.33
N GLU A 611 8.84 -9.01 -6.87
CA GLU A 611 7.45 -9.02 -7.35
C GLU A 611 7.32 -8.80 -8.86
N VAL A 612 8.32 -8.22 -9.50
CA VAL A 612 8.36 -8.00 -10.96
C VAL A 612 9.14 -9.08 -11.71
N GLY A 613 9.59 -10.13 -11.02
CA GLY A 613 10.32 -11.27 -11.58
C GLY A 613 11.70 -11.45 -10.94
N GLY A 614 12.55 -12.27 -11.57
CA GLY A 614 13.93 -12.46 -11.12
C GLY A 614 14.85 -11.32 -11.56
N ASP A 615 15.91 -11.08 -10.78
CA ASP A 615 16.94 -10.08 -11.05
C ASP A 615 18.34 -10.58 -10.70
N LEU A 616 19.37 -9.96 -11.32
CA LEU A 616 20.76 -10.18 -10.94
C LEU A 616 21.09 -9.26 -9.75
N LEU A 617 21.72 -9.82 -8.74
CA LEU A 617 22.13 -9.13 -7.53
C LEU A 617 23.65 -9.13 -7.45
N THR A 618 24.29 -8.01 -7.76
CA THR A 618 25.73 -7.87 -7.54
C THR A 618 26.01 -7.73 -6.05
N ILE A 619 26.94 -8.50 -5.54
CA ILE A 619 27.40 -8.46 -4.15
C ILE A 619 28.90 -8.16 -4.19
N GLU A 620 29.32 -7.12 -3.50
CA GLU A 620 30.71 -6.67 -3.43
C GLU A 620 31.24 -6.80 -2.01
N ALA A 621 32.44 -7.34 -1.87
CA ALA A 621 33.15 -7.42 -0.61
C ALA A 621 34.54 -6.76 -0.76
N ALA A 622 34.80 -5.76 0.06
CA ALA A 622 36.08 -5.05 0.08
C ALA A 622 36.79 -5.21 1.44
N LEU A 623 38.13 -5.30 1.41
CA LEU A 623 38.94 -5.38 2.61
C LEU A 623 39.70 -4.07 2.82
N MET A 624 39.74 -3.62 4.07
CA MET A 624 40.53 -2.47 4.48
C MET A 624 41.28 -2.75 5.79
N PRO A 625 42.39 -2.06 6.10
CA PRO A 625 43.01 -2.15 7.41
C PRO A 625 42.01 -1.78 8.50
N GLY A 626 41.95 -2.57 9.59
CA GLY A 626 40.97 -2.32 10.63
C GLY A 626 41.11 -3.23 11.85
N LYS A 627 40.00 -3.50 12.52
CA LYS A 627 39.90 -4.28 13.76
C LYS A 627 38.97 -5.48 13.65
N GLY A 628 38.68 -5.97 12.45
CA GLY A 628 37.77 -7.09 12.20
C GLY A 628 36.28 -6.71 12.18
N VAL A 629 35.97 -5.44 11.97
CA VAL A 629 34.60 -4.95 11.89
C VAL A 629 34.00 -5.31 10.54
N ILE A 630 32.71 -5.73 10.51
CA ILE A 630 31.93 -5.90 9.27
C ILE A 630 30.97 -4.73 9.11
N THR A 631 31.13 -3.97 8.04
CA THR A 631 30.21 -2.94 7.60
C THR A 631 29.32 -3.49 6.47
N ARG A 632 28.04 -3.16 6.51
CA ARG A 632 27.02 -3.62 5.55
C ARG A 632 26.27 -2.41 4.99
N THR A 633 26.19 -2.32 3.68
CA THR A 633 25.45 -1.24 3.00
C THR A 633 24.65 -1.79 1.82
N GLY A 634 23.62 -1.06 1.36
CA GLY A 634 22.77 -1.43 0.23
C GLY A 634 21.30 -1.70 0.59
N SER A 635 20.77 -1.06 1.66
CA SER A 635 19.37 -1.23 2.14
C SER A 635 19.02 -2.69 2.42
N LEU A 636 19.90 -3.39 3.17
CA LEU A 636 19.70 -4.79 3.54
C LEU A 636 18.68 -4.92 4.67
N GLY A 637 17.69 -5.79 4.51
CA GLY A 637 16.78 -6.20 5.56
C GLY A 637 17.46 -7.10 6.60
N ASP A 638 16.75 -7.46 7.65
CA ASP A 638 17.33 -8.15 8.80
C ASP A 638 17.74 -9.58 8.46
N VAL A 639 16.95 -10.31 7.67
CA VAL A 639 17.30 -11.68 7.22
C VAL A 639 18.59 -11.67 6.38
N MET A 640 18.76 -10.65 5.54
CA MET A 640 19.96 -10.55 4.72
C MET A 640 21.20 -10.16 5.56
N LYS A 641 21.04 -9.36 6.62
CA LYS A 641 22.11 -9.06 7.59
C LYS A 641 22.52 -10.31 8.36
N GLU A 642 21.56 -11.16 8.77
CA GLU A 642 21.83 -12.44 9.40
C GLU A 642 22.59 -13.39 8.46
N SER A 643 22.25 -13.39 7.16
CA SER A 643 22.96 -14.17 6.13
C SER A 643 24.43 -13.76 6.01
N VAL A 644 24.75 -12.47 6.18
CA VAL A 644 26.15 -11.99 6.21
C VAL A 644 26.91 -12.54 7.42
N GLU A 645 26.28 -12.56 8.60
CA GLU A 645 26.91 -13.12 9.81
C GLU A 645 27.10 -14.64 9.71
N ALA A 646 26.12 -15.36 9.16
CA ALA A 646 26.23 -16.77 8.88
C ALA A 646 27.37 -17.05 7.89
N ALA A 647 27.45 -16.30 6.80
CA ALA A 647 28.52 -16.40 5.81
C ALA A 647 29.91 -16.16 6.44
N ARG A 648 30.06 -15.10 7.26
CA ARG A 648 31.29 -14.84 8.02
C ARG A 648 31.70 -16.04 8.90
N THR A 649 30.75 -16.59 9.62
CA THR A 649 30.99 -17.73 10.50
C THR A 649 31.47 -18.96 9.73
N VAL A 650 30.82 -19.25 8.60
CA VAL A 650 31.21 -20.34 7.70
C VAL A 650 32.63 -20.15 7.16
N VAL A 651 32.97 -18.94 6.72
CA VAL A 651 34.31 -18.63 6.20
C VAL A 651 35.36 -18.77 7.32
N ARG A 652 35.06 -18.23 8.50
CA ARG A 652 36.01 -18.34 9.65
C ARG A 652 36.21 -19.77 10.14
N SER A 653 35.12 -20.57 10.17
CA SER A 653 35.23 -22.00 10.56
C SER A 653 36.02 -22.84 9.57
N ARG A 654 36.15 -22.38 8.32
CA ARG A 654 36.90 -23.03 7.23
C ARG A 654 38.21 -22.31 6.88
N SER A 655 38.60 -21.33 7.66
CA SER A 655 39.79 -20.47 7.36
C SER A 655 41.04 -21.28 6.96
N ARG A 656 41.31 -22.35 7.72
CA ARG A 656 42.44 -23.24 7.44
C ARG A 656 42.34 -23.93 6.05
N MET A 657 41.17 -24.45 5.72
CA MET A 657 40.94 -25.11 4.41
C MET A 657 40.98 -24.11 3.25
N LEU A 658 40.55 -22.89 3.49
CA LEU A 658 40.50 -21.82 2.52
C LEU A 658 41.82 -21.06 2.36
N GLY A 659 42.85 -21.38 3.18
CA GLY A 659 44.14 -20.68 3.13
C GLY A 659 44.07 -19.26 3.74
N ILE A 660 43.11 -18.99 4.60
CA ILE A 660 42.88 -17.67 5.21
C ILE A 660 43.46 -17.65 6.61
N LYS A 661 44.41 -16.74 6.86
CA LYS A 661 45.03 -16.57 8.19
C LYS A 661 44.07 -15.86 9.14
N ASP A 662 44.10 -16.23 10.43
CA ASP A 662 43.20 -15.63 11.45
C ASP A 662 43.39 -14.11 11.60
N GLU A 663 44.64 -13.61 11.36
CA GLU A 663 44.93 -12.18 11.33
C GLU A 663 44.09 -11.39 10.33
N MET A 664 43.61 -12.02 9.24
CA MET A 664 42.75 -11.38 8.25
C MET A 664 41.40 -11.03 8.84
N PHE A 665 40.90 -11.77 9.83
CA PHE A 665 39.65 -11.48 10.52
C PHE A 665 39.79 -10.48 11.66
N GLU A 666 41.01 -10.28 12.18
CA GLU A 666 41.27 -9.41 13.33
C GLU A 666 41.88 -8.05 12.94
N LYS A 667 42.69 -8.01 11.87
CA LYS A 667 43.42 -6.81 11.43
C LYS A 667 42.84 -6.18 10.14
N ARG A 668 41.76 -6.72 9.62
CA ARG A 668 41.08 -6.21 8.42
C ARG A 668 39.58 -6.02 8.70
N ASP A 669 39.08 -4.84 8.37
CA ASP A 669 37.66 -4.60 8.31
C ASP A 669 37.14 -5.05 6.94
N ILE A 670 35.92 -5.59 6.93
CA ILE A 670 35.26 -6.09 5.74
C ILE A 670 34.04 -5.21 5.46
N HIS A 671 33.96 -4.68 4.26
CA HIS A 671 32.75 -3.97 3.84
C HIS A 671 32.01 -4.79 2.78
N ILE A 672 30.78 -5.20 3.09
CA ILE A 672 29.89 -5.84 2.13
C ILE A 672 28.90 -4.79 1.62
N HIS A 673 28.87 -4.61 0.32
CA HIS A 673 27.97 -3.69 -0.36
C HIS A 673 27.12 -4.44 -1.37
N VAL A 674 25.82 -4.13 -1.39
CA VAL A 674 24.91 -4.59 -2.44
C VAL A 674 24.35 -3.36 -3.12
N PRO A 675 24.80 -3.05 -4.36
CA PRO A 675 24.37 -1.87 -5.12
C PRO A 675 22.85 -1.75 -5.26
N ASP A 676 22.39 -0.59 -5.79
CA ASP A 676 20.98 -0.20 -5.87
C ASP A 676 20.31 0.01 -4.49
N GLY A 677 20.93 0.86 -3.65
CA GLY A 677 20.45 1.18 -2.29
C GLY A 677 19.04 1.77 -2.21
N ALA A 678 18.47 2.25 -3.31
CA ALA A 678 17.09 2.74 -3.37
C ALA A 678 16.04 1.60 -3.28
N THR A 679 16.44 0.35 -3.54
CA THR A 679 15.55 -0.81 -3.47
C THR A 679 15.86 -1.62 -2.23
N PRO A 680 14.95 -1.76 -1.25
CA PRO A 680 15.14 -2.64 -0.10
C PRO A 680 15.34 -4.09 -0.56
N LYS A 681 16.32 -4.78 0.05
CA LYS A 681 16.66 -6.17 -0.26
C LYS A 681 16.61 -6.99 1.01
N ASP A 682 15.85 -8.08 0.98
CA ASP A 682 15.78 -8.99 2.11
C ASP A 682 15.60 -10.44 1.63
N GLY A 683 16.12 -11.38 2.41
CA GLY A 683 15.96 -12.80 2.16
C GLY A 683 17.25 -13.61 2.36
N PRO A 684 17.12 -14.92 2.67
CA PRO A 684 18.25 -15.78 3.03
C PRO A 684 19.04 -16.28 1.80
N SER A 685 18.47 -16.20 0.60
CA SER A 685 18.99 -16.86 -0.61
C SER A 685 20.30 -16.28 -1.18
N ALA A 686 20.83 -15.21 -0.58
CA ALA A 686 22.11 -14.61 -0.94
C ALA A 686 23.30 -15.20 -0.13
N GLY A 687 23.07 -16.10 0.81
CA GLY A 687 24.07 -16.63 1.73
C GLY A 687 25.29 -17.27 1.00
N ALA A 688 25.04 -18.09 -0.01
CA ALA A 688 26.09 -18.69 -0.81
C ALA A 688 26.92 -17.64 -1.56
N ALA A 689 26.29 -16.63 -2.13
CA ALA A 689 26.96 -15.55 -2.85
C ALA A 689 27.76 -14.65 -1.91
N MET A 690 27.25 -14.34 -0.72
CA MET A 690 27.96 -13.58 0.30
C MET A 690 29.20 -14.32 0.82
N THR A 691 29.08 -15.65 1.03
CA THR A 691 30.19 -16.50 1.42
C THR A 691 31.30 -16.49 0.34
N THR A 692 30.91 -16.63 -0.92
CA THR A 692 31.83 -16.60 -2.05
C THR A 692 32.53 -15.24 -2.21
N ALA A 693 31.81 -14.14 -2.04
CA ALA A 693 32.37 -12.79 -2.07
C ALA A 693 33.39 -12.58 -0.95
N LEU A 694 33.08 -13.04 0.26
CA LEU A 694 34.00 -12.98 1.40
C LEU A 694 35.26 -13.81 1.16
N VAL A 695 35.10 -15.05 0.69
CA VAL A 695 36.27 -15.91 0.39
C VAL A 695 37.12 -15.29 -0.70
N SER A 696 36.50 -14.82 -1.79
CA SER A 696 37.26 -14.14 -2.87
C SER A 696 38.02 -12.92 -2.37
N ALA A 697 37.38 -12.05 -1.58
CA ALA A 697 38.05 -10.88 -1.01
C ALA A 697 39.24 -11.27 -0.09
N LEU A 698 39.04 -12.25 0.81
CA LEU A 698 40.04 -12.68 1.78
C LEU A 698 41.21 -13.44 1.16
N THR A 699 40.96 -14.19 0.08
CA THR A 699 42.01 -14.96 -0.61
C THR A 699 42.65 -14.23 -1.78
N GLY A 700 42.03 -13.15 -2.26
CA GLY A 700 42.43 -12.43 -3.46
C GLY A 700 42.18 -13.20 -4.75
N ILE A 701 41.35 -14.26 -4.74
CA ILE A 701 41.03 -15.07 -5.91
C ILE A 701 39.80 -14.46 -6.60
N PRO A 702 39.90 -14.11 -7.90
CA PRO A 702 38.75 -13.57 -8.64
C PRO A 702 37.60 -14.56 -8.73
N VAL A 703 36.38 -14.04 -8.74
CA VAL A 703 35.16 -14.79 -9.03
C VAL A 703 34.88 -14.72 -10.53
N ARG A 704 34.43 -15.80 -11.11
CA ARG A 704 34.05 -15.87 -12.52
C ARG A 704 32.81 -15.00 -12.78
N GLY A 705 32.93 -14.07 -13.72
CA GLY A 705 31.85 -13.15 -14.10
C GLY A 705 30.69 -13.79 -14.84
N ASP A 706 30.90 -14.98 -15.44
CA ASP A 706 29.87 -15.77 -16.15
C ASP A 706 29.09 -16.74 -15.23
N VAL A 707 29.37 -16.71 -13.91
CA VAL A 707 28.73 -17.58 -12.92
C VAL A 707 27.79 -16.75 -12.03
N ALA A 708 26.57 -17.21 -11.87
CA ALA A 708 25.66 -16.71 -10.85
C ALA A 708 25.27 -17.80 -9.87
N MET A 709 24.85 -17.44 -8.69
CA MET A 709 24.49 -18.41 -7.66
C MET A 709 23.31 -17.96 -6.81
N THR A 710 22.63 -18.93 -6.23
CA THR A 710 21.61 -18.71 -5.21
C THR A 710 21.60 -19.88 -4.23
N GLY A 711 21.37 -19.57 -2.97
CA GLY A 711 21.32 -20.57 -1.90
C GLY A 711 21.39 -19.91 -0.54
N GLU A 712 20.61 -20.41 0.39
CA GLU A 712 20.76 -20.09 1.79
C GLU A 712 21.93 -20.89 2.37
N ILE A 713 22.67 -20.36 3.31
CA ILE A 713 23.85 -21.01 3.91
C ILE A 713 23.61 -21.33 5.37
N THR A 714 23.83 -22.57 5.76
CA THR A 714 23.84 -22.96 7.18
C THR A 714 25.24 -22.74 7.79
N LEU A 715 25.34 -22.68 9.12
CA LEU A 715 26.64 -22.56 9.82
C LEU A 715 27.59 -23.73 9.54
N ARG A 716 27.07 -24.85 9.07
CA ARG A 716 27.86 -26.00 8.62
C ARG A 716 28.35 -25.89 7.18
N GLY A 717 27.93 -24.87 6.44
CA GLY A 717 28.25 -24.67 5.04
C GLY A 717 27.40 -25.48 4.08
N GLU A 718 26.27 -26.02 4.50
CA GLU A 718 25.29 -26.64 3.62
C GLU A 718 24.49 -25.56 2.91
N VAL A 719 24.25 -25.77 1.62
CA VAL A 719 23.47 -24.86 0.77
C VAL A 719 22.04 -25.39 0.68
N THR A 720 21.09 -24.70 1.32
CA THR A 720 19.70 -25.13 1.44
C THR A 720 18.78 -24.48 0.40
N ALA A 721 17.58 -25.08 0.26
CA ALA A 721 16.60 -24.72 -0.77
C ALA A 721 16.15 -23.25 -0.73
N ILE A 722 15.82 -22.74 -1.91
CA ILE A 722 15.34 -21.36 -2.11
C ILE A 722 14.02 -21.36 -2.89
N GLY A 723 13.27 -20.25 -2.79
CA GLY A 723 12.09 -20.00 -3.59
C GLY A 723 12.39 -19.23 -4.89
N GLY A 724 11.45 -19.31 -5.85
CA GLY A 724 11.48 -18.54 -7.08
C GLY A 724 12.59 -18.95 -8.06
N LEU A 725 12.93 -20.25 -8.13
CA LEU A 725 14.02 -20.73 -8.98
C LEU A 725 13.79 -20.39 -10.46
N LYS A 726 12.56 -20.52 -10.97
CA LYS A 726 12.22 -20.22 -12.37
C LYS A 726 12.55 -18.79 -12.72
N GLU A 727 12.10 -17.83 -11.92
CA GLU A 727 12.33 -16.41 -12.13
C GLU A 727 13.82 -16.06 -12.04
N LYS A 728 14.55 -16.69 -11.13
CA LYS A 728 16.00 -16.53 -10.96
C LYS A 728 16.77 -17.03 -12.18
N LEU A 729 16.43 -18.21 -12.72
CA LEU A 729 17.07 -18.75 -13.93
C LEU A 729 16.76 -17.89 -15.16
N LEU A 730 15.53 -17.38 -15.28
CA LEU A 730 15.17 -16.45 -16.35
C LEU A 730 15.95 -15.12 -16.24
N ALA A 731 16.24 -14.66 -15.03
CA ALA A 731 17.07 -13.47 -14.83
C ALA A 731 18.53 -13.75 -15.21
N ALA A 732 19.06 -14.90 -14.84
CA ALA A 732 20.40 -15.32 -15.20
C ALA A 732 20.57 -15.37 -16.71
N LEU A 733 19.64 -16.01 -17.43
CA LEU A 733 19.63 -16.08 -18.89
C LEU A 733 19.60 -14.68 -19.53
N ARG A 734 18.70 -13.81 -19.07
CA ARG A 734 18.60 -12.42 -19.54
C ARG A 734 19.90 -11.63 -19.27
N GLY A 735 20.55 -11.91 -18.15
CA GLY A 735 21.79 -11.26 -17.76
C GLY A 735 23.02 -11.74 -18.51
N GLY A 736 22.90 -12.78 -19.36
CA GLY A 736 24.01 -13.34 -20.11
C GLY A 736 24.92 -14.29 -19.30
N ILE A 737 24.44 -14.74 -18.13
CA ILE A 737 25.11 -15.75 -17.31
C ILE A 737 25.13 -17.07 -18.06
N LYS A 738 26.26 -17.82 -17.94
CA LYS A 738 26.41 -19.14 -18.55
C LYS A 738 26.22 -20.27 -17.56
N THR A 739 26.68 -20.10 -16.34
CA THR A 739 26.63 -21.12 -15.29
C THR A 739 25.83 -20.63 -14.11
N VAL A 740 24.85 -21.40 -13.67
CA VAL A 740 24.06 -21.08 -12.48
C VAL A 740 24.19 -22.18 -11.45
N ILE A 741 24.65 -21.82 -10.26
CA ILE A 741 24.77 -22.72 -9.12
C ILE A 741 23.47 -22.63 -8.29
N ILE A 742 22.85 -23.80 -8.06
CA ILE A 742 21.59 -23.92 -7.31
C ILE A 742 21.73 -24.94 -6.18
N PRO A 743 20.92 -24.88 -5.13
CA PRO A 743 20.87 -25.93 -4.11
C PRO A 743 20.42 -27.27 -4.70
N GLU A 744 20.99 -28.37 -4.22
CA GLU A 744 20.61 -29.74 -4.64
C GLU A 744 19.12 -30.03 -4.40
N GLU A 745 18.54 -29.52 -3.33
CA GLU A 745 17.12 -29.67 -2.99
C GLU A 745 16.18 -29.03 -4.03
N ASN A 746 16.65 -28.05 -4.80
CA ASN A 746 15.87 -27.40 -5.85
C ASN A 746 15.93 -28.12 -7.20
N VAL A 747 16.59 -29.28 -7.31
CA VAL A 747 16.60 -30.10 -8.55
C VAL A 747 15.17 -30.49 -8.95
N LYS A 748 14.30 -30.75 -7.97
CA LYS A 748 12.88 -31.04 -8.22
C LYS A 748 12.16 -29.91 -8.97
N ASP A 749 12.53 -28.65 -8.71
CA ASP A 749 11.91 -27.48 -9.30
C ASP A 749 12.32 -27.29 -10.77
N LEU A 750 13.39 -27.97 -11.22
CA LEU A 750 13.80 -27.96 -12.65
C LEU A 750 12.75 -28.57 -13.57
N ALA A 751 11.84 -29.41 -13.06
CA ALA A 751 10.69 -29.91 -13.79
C ALA A 751 9.74 -28.80 -14.28
N GLU A 752 9.77 -27.65 -13.65
CA GLU A 752 8.93 -26.50 -14.00
C GLU A 752 9.62 -25.51 -14.95
N ILE A 753 10.90 -25.71 -15.22
CA ILE A 753 11.71 -24.83 -16.06
C ILE A 753 11.54 -25.23 -17.53
N PRO A 754 11.27 -24.27 -18.44
CA PRO A 754 11.21 -24.55 -19.88
C PRO A 754 12.52 -25.13 -20.42
N ASP A 755 12.40 -26.00 -21.40
CA ASP A 755 13.59 -26.73 -21.93
C ASP A 755 14.58 -25.80 -22.62
N ASN A 756 14.12 -24.73 -23.27
CA ASN A 756 14.99 -23.72 -23.86
C ASN A 756 15.89 -23.05 -22.81
N VAL A 757 15.37 -22.78 -21.61
CA VAL A 757 16.17 -22.19 -20.51
C VAL A 757 17.19 -23.19 -19.98
N LYS A 758 16.81 -24.47 -19.89
CA LYS A 758 17.73 -25.55 -19.47
C LYS A 758 18.84 -25.82 -20.47
N SER A 759 18.56 -25.63 -21.75
CA SER A 759 19.58 -25.83 -22.80
C SER A 759 20.59 -24.71 -22.89
N ASP A 760 20.17 -23.50 -22.56
CA ASP A 760 21.02 -22.28 -22.69
C ASP A 760 21.81 -21.95 -21.43
N LEU A 761 21.54 -22.61 -20.30
CA LEU A 761 22.21 -22.44 -19.02
C LEU A 761 22.84 -23.74 -18.53
N GLN A 762 24.08 -23.69 -18.10
CA GLN A 762 24.71 -24.77 -17.34
C GLN A 762 24.24 -24.66 -15.87
N ILE A 763 23.22 -25.46 -15.51
CA ILE A 763 22.68 -25.49 -14.14
C ILE A 763 23.44 -26.54 -13.33
N VAL A 764 24.07 -26.11 -12.22
CA VAL A 764 24.90 -26.98 -11.38
C VAL A 764 24.29 -27.07 -9.98
N PRO A 765 23.70 -28.21 -9.63
CA PRO A 765 23.22 -28.47 -8.27
C PRO A 765 24.39 -28.68 -7.30
N VAL A 766 24.31 -28.09 -6.13
CA VAL A 766 25.32 -28.21 -5.08
C VAL A 766 24.69 -28.38 -3.71
N LYS A 767 25.36 -29.16 -2.85
CA LYS A 767 24.96 -29.37 -1.46
C LYS A 767 25.80 -28.57 -0.49
N TRP A 768 27.08 -28.36 -0.80
CA TRP A 768 28.06 -27.76 0.09
C TRP A 768 28.70 -26.53 -0.54
N ILE A 769 28.99 -25.56 0.30
CA ILE A 769 29.65 -24.30 -0.11
C ILE A 769 31.02 -24.55 -0.75
N ASP A 770 31.72 -25.59 -0.33
CA ASP A 770 33.04 -25.94 -0.87
C ASP A 770 32.95 -26.20 -2.39
N LYS A 771 31.85 -26.86 -2.84
CA LYS A 771 31.60 -27.06 -4.27
C LYS A 771 31.22 -25.78 -4.99
N VAL A 772 30.50 -24.88 -4.32
CA VAL A 772 30.23 -23.54 -4.88
C VAL A 772 31.51 -22.78 -5.15
N LEU A 773 32.44 -22.77 -4.19
CA LEU A 773 33.74 -22.08 -4.31
C LEU A 773 34.61 -22.68 -5.42
N GLU A 774 34.62 -24.02 -5.55
CA GLU A 774 35.35 -24.72 -6.62
C GLU A 774 34.90 -24.29 -8.03
N ILE A 775 33.59 -24.04 -8.21
CA ILE A 775 33.00 -23.67 -9.51
C ILE A 775 33.09 -22.17 -9.76
N ALA A 776 32.88 -21.38 -8.72
CA ALA A 776 32.74 -19.92 -8.84
C ALA A 776 34.07 -19.19 -8.87
N LEU A 777 35.10 -19.68 -8.17
CA LEU A 777 36.41 -19.06 -8.14
C LEU A 777 37.23 -19.45 -9.38
N GLU A 778 38.09 -18.56 -9.85
CA GLU A 778 38.96 -18.77 -11.01
C GLU A 778 39.96 -19.90 -10.76
N ARG A 779 40.38 -20.08 -9.51
CA ARG A 779 41.24 -21.17 -9.05
C ARG A 779 40.82 -21.64 -7.66
N THR A 780 41.11 -22.89 -7.36
CA THR A 780 40.86 -23.46 -6.04
C THR A 780 41.72 -22.82 -4.96
N THR A 781 41.18 -22.72 -3.76
CA THR A 781 41.88 -22.27 -2.56
C THR A 781 42.92 -23.30 -2.17
N VAL A 782 44.05 -22.84 -1.63
CA VAL A 782 45.13 -23.70 -1.14
C VAL A 782 45.06 -23.71 0.40
N PRO A 783 44.86 -24.84 1.06
CA PRO A 783 44.83 -24.94 2.51
C PRO A 783 46.14 -24.45 3.15
N LEU A 784 46.06 -23.87 4.36
CA LEU A 784 47.25 -23.54 5.15
C LEU A 784 47.98 -24.81 5.57
N THR A 785 49.30 -24.81 5.42
CA THR A 785 50.14 -25.91 5.89
C THR A 785 50.20 -25.93 7.43
N ASP A 786 50.58 -27.08 8.02
CA ASP A 786 50.70 -27.20 9.48
C ASP A 786 51.76 -26.25 10.06
N GLU A 787 52.82 -25.97 9.25
CA GLU A 787 53.87 -25.01 9.59
C GLU A 787 53.33 -23.56 9.63
N GLU A 788 52.53 -23.17 8.68
CA GLU A 788 51.89 -21.85 8.65
C GLU A 788 50.88 -21.64 9.80
N VAL A 789 50.13 -22.68 10.16
CA VAL A 789 49.25 -22.66 11.31
C VAL A 789 50.04 -22.56 12.61
N ALA A 790 51.10 -23.34 12.76
CA ALA A 790 51.99 -23.28 13.94
C ALA A 790 52.67 -21.88 14.09
N ALA A 791 53.15 -21.30 12.97
CA ALA A 791 53.74 -19.97 12.96
C ALA A 791 52.71 -18.88 13.34
N ALA A 792 51.47 -18.97 12.88
CA ALA A 792 50.41 -18.03 13.25
C ALA A 792 50.05 -18.12 14.73
N VAL A 793 49.97 -19.35 15.30
CA VAL A 793 49.74 -19.58 16.74
C VAL A 793 50.91 -19.03 17.58
N ALA A 794 52.16 -19.25 17.15
CA ALA A 794 53.34 -18.73 17.83
C ALA A 794 53.37 -17.20 17.83
N ALA A 795 53.01 -16.56 16.73
CA ALA A 795 52.93 -15.11 16.62
C ALA A 795 51.83 -14.51 17.54
N ALA A 796 50.69 -15.15 17.64
CA ALA A 796 49.59 -14.75 18.52
C ALA A 796 49.97 -14.87 20.00
N THR A 797 50.62 -15.98 20.38
CA THR A 797 51.11 -16.20 21.76
C THR A 797 52.29 -15.29 22.13
N GLY A 798 53.19 -15.00 21.19
CA GLY A 798 54.32 -14.06 21.38
C GLY A 798 53.83 -12.61 21.56
N ALA A 799 52.80 -12.18 20.87
CA ALA A 799 52.20 -10.86 21.05
C ALA A 799 51.50 -10.72 22.40
N ALA A 800 50.85 -11.80 22.88
CA ALA A 800 50.20 -11.83 24.21
C ALA A 800 51.24 -11.76 25.35
N ALA A 801 52.40 -12.36 25.17
CA ALA A 801 53.50 -12.30 26.15
C ALA A 801 54.15 -10.90 26.23
N GLN A 802 54.19 -10.13 25.15
CA GLN A 802 54.68 -8.76 25.16
C GLN A 802 53.73 -7.75 25.82
N VAL A 803 52.41 -7.98 25.75
CA VAL A 803 51.42 -7.12 26.41
C VAL A 803 51.40 -7.31 27.90
N THR A 804 51.68 -8.50 28.41
CA THR A 804 51.78 -8.80 29.88
C THR A 804 53.10 -8.38 30.50
N GLY A 805 54.12 -8.03 29.69
CA GLY A 805 55.47 -7.59 30.16
C GLY A 805 55.60 -6.09 30.44
N SER A 806 54.62 -5.26 30.13
CA SER A 806 54.72 -3.77 30.23
C SER A 806 53.94 -3.16 31.43
N VAL A 807 53.53 -3.98 32.41
CA VAL A 807 52.99 -3.48 33.69
C VAL A 807 53.99 -3.82 34.79
N LYS A 808 55.09 -3.08 34.85
CA LYS A 808 55.89 -2.91 36.07
C LYS A 808 56.35 -1.45 36.14
N HIS A 809 55.85 -0.83 37.22
CA HIS A 809 56.15 0.44 37.85
C HIS A 809 55.40 1.64 37.36
#